data_a595ae0d4cef7882f5e5572e5688d517
#
_entry.id   a595ae0d4cef7882f5e5572e5688d517
#
_cell.length_a   1.000
_cell.length_b   1.000
_cell.length_c   1.000
_cell.angle_alpha   90.00
_cell.angle_beta   90.00
_cell.angle_gamma   90.00
#
_symmetry.space_group_name_H-M   'P 1'
#
loop_
_entity.id
_entity.type
_entity.pdbx_description
1 polymer ?
#
loop_
_entity_poly.entity_id
_entity_poly.type
_entity_poly.pdbx_seq_one_letter_code
_entity_poly.pdbx_strand_id
1 'polypeptide(L)'
;MGSMHTGLEEAKDGFQRMAVFYAERAKGGVGLIVSGGVAPNRAGWTSPFGSRMATKSHARKHKVVTDAVHAEGGKICMQILHTGRYGYHPLCVAPSKIKAPINKFKPRALSSRGIERTIKDFVKSAVLAKEAGYDGVEIMGSEGYLINQFIVKKTNHRTDEWGGSFENRVRFPLEIIRRTREAVGLEFILIYRLSMLDLVEDGSSWDEVELLAKEVEKAGANIINTGIGWHEARIPTIATMVPRAGFAWVTKRLMGKVSIPLITTNRINMPEVAEQLLEDGCADMISMARPFLADSELMNKAKENRSNEINTCIACNQACLDHVFKQKIASCLVNPRACHETEFTISAATSVKNIAIVGAGPAGLSCAVTAASRGHKVTLFEARDHIGGQFDMARRIPGKEEFNETVRYYETLIKKHNVTLHINTRVEAKDLTDYDEVVMSTGVVPRALKLEGVNHPKVLGYTDVLRENAPVGKRVAIIGAGGIGFDVAEFLLHSSEKLETTDAFLGKWGVDEAYANPGGLKKAEKWHTDREIWLLQRKSSKMGMNLGKTTGWIHRSSLKKSGVHMVNSVEYLKIDNEGLHVRIEGKEEVLPVDNVIICVGQLSVRELEQDLLAQENSFHIIGGADQAGELDAKRAIEQGMKLGAKF
;
A
#
# COMPACT_ATOMS: atom_id res chain seq x y z
N MET A 1 -16.01 -4.05 -1.04
CA MET A 1 -14.64 -4.09 -0.45
C MET A 1 -13.90 -5.28 -1.04
N GLY A 2 -12.75 -5.04 -1.68
CA GLY A 2 -11.92 -6.10 -2.28
C GLY A 2 -11.14 -6.90 -1.24
N SER A 3 -10.69 -8.10 -1.64
CA SER A 3 -9.92 -9.03 -0.80
C SER A 3 -8.59 -8.44 -0.32
N MET A 4 -8.27 -8.66 0.95
CA MET A 4 -6.97 -8.37 1.55
C MET A 4 -6.63 -9.44 2.57
N HIS A 5 -5.39 -9.91 2.55
CA HIS A 5 -4.84 -10.68 3.66
C HIS A 5 -4.46 -9.71 4.79
N THR A 6 -5.01 -9.91 5.97
CA THR A 6 -4.84 -9.00 7.11
C THR A 6 -3.87 -9.50 8.17
N GLY A 7 -3.55 -10.80 8.14
CA GLY A 7 -2.80 -11.47 9.21
C GLY A 7 -3.65 -11.79 10.44
N LEU A 8 -4.91 -11.36 10.48
CA LEU A 8 -5.89 -11.78 11.49
C LEU A 8 -6.27 -13.25 11.29
N GLU A 9 -6.22 -13.71 10.05
CA GLU A 9 -6.54 -15.07 9.64
C GLU A 9 -5.70 -16.13 10.38
N GLU A 10 -4.48 -15.76 10.81
CA GLU A 10 -3.53 -16.61 11.54
C GLU A 10 -3.41 -16.27 13.03
N ALA A 11 -4.04 -15.19 13.49
CA ALA A 11 -3.99 -14.77 14.89
C ALA A 11 -4.77 -15.72 15.80
N LYS A 12 -4.38 -15.84 17.08
CA LYS A 12 -5.04 -16.73 18.05
C LYS A 12 -6.51 -16.41 18.25
N ASP A 13 -6.86 -15.12 18.30
CA ASP A 13 -8.22 -14.56 18.43
C ASP A 13 -8.76 -14.00 17.09
N GLY A 14 -8.17 -14.46 15.99
CA GLY A 14 -8.32 -13.83 14.68
C GLY A 14 -9.75 -13.78 14.17
N PHE A 15 -10.56 -14.82 14.38
CA PHE A 15 -11.94 -14.83 13.90
C PHE A 15 -12.83 -13.81 14.62
N GLN A 16 -12.63 -13.60 15.92
CA GLN A 16 -13.34 -12.56 16.68
C GLN A 16 -12.92 -11.16 16.21
N ARG A 17 -11.62 -10.97 15.99
CA ARG A 17 -11.10 -9.70 15.44
C ARG A 17 -11.56 -9.44 14.02
N MET A 18 -11.57 -10.47 13.15
CA MET A 18 -12.13 -10.37 11.79
C MET A 18 -13.62 -10.04 11.81
N ALA A 19 -14.38 -10.59 12.76
CA ALA A 19 -15.81 -10.28 12.92
C ALA A 19 -16.01 -8.78 13.16
N VAL A 20 -15.28 -8.20 14.11
CA VAL A 20 -15.32 -6.74 14.37
C VAL A 20 -14.86 -5.95 13.17
N PHE A 21 -13.72 -6.34 12.56
CA PHE A 21 -13.14 -5.68 11.41
C PHE A 21 -14.12 -5.60 10.22
N TYR A 22 -14.75 -6.71 9.83
CA TYR A 22 -15.66 -6.72 8.68
C TYR A 22 -17.03 -6.12 9.01
N ALA A 23 -17.55 -6.33 10.24
CA ALA A 23 -18.81 -5.73 10.68
C ALA A 23 -18.73 -4.19 10.66
N GLU A 24 -17.62 -3.60 11.10
CA GLU A 24 -17.43 -2.15 11.07
C GLU A 24 -17.48 -1.60 9.63
N ARG A 25 -16.97 -2.32 8.63
CA ARG A 25 -17.03 -1.92 7.21
C ARG A 25 -18.44 -2.11 6.63
N ALA A 26 -19.15 -3.17 7.03
CA ALA A 26 -20.54 -3.37 6.66
C ALA A 26 -21.43 -2.23 7.21
N LYS A 27 -21.29 -1.90 8.50
CA LYS A 27 -21.93 -0.75 9.14
C LYS A 27 -21.56 0.57 8.43
N GLY A 28 -20.32 0.68 7.96
CA GLY A 28 -19.81 1.80 7.16
C GLY A 28 -20.38 1.90 5.74
N GLY A 29 -21.35 1.05 5.37
CA GLY A 29 -22.09 1.10 4.12
C GLY A 29 -21.53 0.23 2.97
N VAL A 30 -20.59 -0.66 3.25
CA VAL A 30 -20.06 -1.59 2.22
C VAL A 30 -21.10 -2.64 1.88
N GLY A 31 -21.62 -2.63 0.65
CA GLY A 31 -22.66 -3.59 0.21
C GLY A 31 -22.15 -5.02 0.04
N LEU A 32 -20.91 -5.20 -0.47
CA LEU A 32 -20.30 -6.52 -0.67
C LEU A 32 -18.84 -6.52 -0.20
N ILE A 33 -18.49 -7.45 0.66
CA ILE A 33 -17.14 -7.66 1.17
C ILE A 33 -16.58 -8.96 0.59
N VAL A 34 -15.29 -8.95 0.17
CA VAL A 34 -14.54 -10.16 -0.14
C VAL A 34 -13.46 -10.34 0.91
N SER A 35 -13.47 -11.48 1.62
CA SER A 35 -12.50 -11.77 2.68
C SER A 35 -11.07 -11.93 2.14
N GLY A 36 -10.09 -11.94 3.02
CA GLY A 36 -8.73 -12.37 2.69
C GLY A 36 -8.69 -13.80 2.10
N GLY A 37 -7.65 -14.10 1.36
CA GLY A 37 -7.51 -15.38 0.65
C GLY A 37 -7.41 -16.57 1.62
N VAL A 38 -8.30 -17.56 1.44
CA VAL A 38 -8.39 -18.79 2.23
C VAL A 38 -8.00 -19.98 1.36
N ALA A 39 -7.04 -20.78 1.79
CA ALA A 39 -6.55 -21.91 1.00
C ALA A 39 -7.56 -23.07 1.01
N PRO A 40 -7.78 -23.75 -0.14
CA PRO A 40 -8.65 -24.95 -0.19
C PRO A 40 -7.97 -26.19 0.42
N ASN A 41 -6.63 -26.22 0.45
CA ASN A 41 -5.82 -27.30 0.99
C ASN A 41 -4.47 -26.83 1.51
N ARG A 42 -3.64 -27.74 2.06
CA ARG A 42 -2.32 -27.39 2.62
C ARG A 42 -1.31 -26.93 1.56
N ALA A 43 -1.41 -27.45 0.34
CA ALA A 43 -0.50 -27.06 -0.73
C ALA A 43 -0.74 -25.62 -1.22
N GLY A 44 -1.95 -25.11 -0.97
CA GLY A 44 -2.37 -23.75 -1.32
C GLY A 44 -2.06 -22.66 -0.28
N TRP A 45 -1.50 -22.99 0.86
CA TRP A 45 -1.14 -22.01 1.89
C TRP A 45 -0.20 -20.92 1.39
N THR A 46 -0.34 -19.73 1.92
CA THR A 46 0.64 -18.64 1.73
C THR A 46 1.93 -18.91 2.50
N SER A 47 1.82 -19.34 3.74
CA SER A 47 2.89 -19.75 4.65
C SER A 47 2.42 -20.96 5.47
N PRO A 48 3.32 -21.70 6.14
CA PRO A 48 2.92 -22.82 7.00
C PRO A 48 1.83 -22.40 7.99
N PHE A 49 0.80 -23.24 8.10
CA PHE A 49 -0.37 -23.02 8.97
C PHE A 49 -1.29 -21.85 8.59
N GLY A 50 -1.16 -21.30 7.39
CA GLY A 50 -2.05 -20.26 6.88
C GLY A 50 -3.52 -20.66 6.87
N SER A 51 -4.41 -19.68 6.75
CA SER A 51 -5.87 -19.87 6.74
C SER A 51 -6.33 -20.87 5.69
N ARG A 52 -7.30 -21.72 6.06
CA ARG A 52 -7.78 -22.82 5.20
C ARG A 52 -9.24 -23.15 5.43
N MET A 53 -9.98 -23.43 4.34
CA MET A 53 -11.36 -23.92 4.40
C MET A 53 -11.42 -25.35 3.81
N ALA A 54 -11.26 -26.39 4.65
CA ALA A 54 -11.16 -27.79 4.21
C ALA A 54 -11.94 -28.76 5.10
N THR A 55 -12.54 -28.32 6.20
CA THR A 55 -13.30 -29.13 7.16
C THR A 55 -14.47 -28.35 7.73
N LYS A 56 -15.50 -29.06 8.23
CA LYS A 56 -16.62 -28.44 8.96
C LYS A 56 -16.18 -27.66 10.20
N SER A 57 -15.07 -28.05 10.84
CA SER A 57 -14.49 -27.30 11.96
C SER A 57 -14.00 -25.91 11.51
N HIS A 58 -13.42 -25.80 10.31
CA HIS A 58 -13.05 -24.49 9.76
C HIS A 58 -14.31 -23.66 9.48
N ALA A 59 -15.34 -24.23 8.85
CA ALA A 59 -16.60 -23.53 8.59
C ALA A 59 -17.23 -22.95 9.86
N ARG A 60 -17.30 -23.75 10.95
CA ARG A 60 -17.81 -23.27 12.25
C ARG A 60 -17.04 -22.06 12.81
N LYS A 61 -15.72 -21.99 12.61
CA LYS A 61 -14.91 -20.85 13.05
C LYS A 61 -15.21 -19.58 12.26
N HIS A 62 -15.49 -19.71 10.96
CA HIS A 62 -15.82 -18.58 10.10
C HIS A 62 -17.22 -18.01 10.36
N LYS A 63 -18.12 -18.79 10.96
CA LYS A 63 -19.51 -18.37 11.18
C LYS A 63 -19.64 -17.08 12.00
N VAL A 64 -18.79 -16.86 12.98
CA VAL A 64 -18.80 -15.61 13.77
C VAL A 64 -18.55 -14.37 12.91
N VAL A 65 -17.77 -14.52 11.82
CA VAL A 65 -17.47 -13.44 10.89
C VAL A 65 -18.67 -13.12 10.01
N THR A 66 -19.29 -14.14 9.42
CA THR A 66 -20.46 -13.96 8.54
C THR A 66 -21.66 -13.44 9.32
N ASP A 67 -21.93 -13.98 10.51
CA ASP A 67 -23.00 -13.52 11.39
C ASP A 67 -22.83 -12.03 11.77
N ALA A 68 -21.60 -11.60 12.06
CA ALA A 68 -21.30 -10.20 12.40
C ALA A 68 -21.52 -9.24 11.23
N VAL A 69 -21.14 -9.63 10.02
CA VAL A 69 -21.38 -8.83 8.81
C VAL A 69 -22.88 -8.73 8.48
N HIS A 70 -23.59 -9.85 8.58
CA HIS A 70 -25.03 -9.88 8.34
C HIS A 70 -25.82 -9.07 9.37
N ALA A 71 -25.38 -9.05 10.63
CA ALA A 71 -26.01 -8.22 11.67
C ALA A 71 -25.97 -6.72 11.33
N GLU A 72 -24.99 -6.28 10.54
CA GLU A 72 -24.89 -4.91 10.04
C GLU A 72 -25.47 -4.73 8.61
N GLY A 73 -26.21 -5.74 8.11
CA GLY A 73 -26.88 -5.69 6.80
C GLY A 73 -25.97 -5.85 5.58
N GLY A 74 -24.68 -6.16 5.79
CA GLY A 74 -23.71 -6.38 4.71
C GLY A 74 -23.78 -7.79 4.12
N LYS A 75 -23.13 -7.99 2.95
CA LYS A 75 -22.88 -9.29 2.33
C LYS A 75 -21.40 -9.59 2.30
N ILE A 76 -21.03 -10.88 2.44
CA ILE A 76 -19.63 -11.29 2.46
C ILE A 76 -19.39 -12.55 1.63
N CYS A 77 -18.41 -12.50 0.72
CA CYS A 77 -17.89 -13.61 -0.05
C CYS A 77 -16.51 -14.04 0.48
N MET A 78 -16.22 -15.33 0.49
CA MET A 78 -14.90 -15.86 0.85
C MET A 78 -14.03 -15.99 -0.40
N GLN A 79 -12.82 -15.37 -0.42
CA GLN A 79 -11.88 -15.64 -1.49
C GLN A 79 -11.22 -17.01 -1.30
N ILE A 80 -11.34 -17.90 -2.30
CA ILE A 80 -10.62 -19.18 -2.35
C ILE A 80 -9.33 -18.96 -3.14
N LEU A 81 -8.20 -19.02 -2.44
CA LEU A 81 -6.89 -18.75 -2.98
C LEU A 81 -5.95 -19.94 -2.81
N HIS A 82 -5.35 -20.42 -3.90
CA HIS A 82 -4.28 -21.40 -3.86
C HIS A 82 -3.01 -20.78 -4.44
N THR A 83 -2.00 -20.58 -3.59
CA THR A 83 -0.78 -19.84 -3.95
C THR A 83 0.05 -20.44 -5.07
N GLY A 84 -0.09 -21.75 -5.32
CA GLY A 84 0.73 -22.40 -6.33
C GLY A 84 2.22 -22.30 -6.00
N ARG A 85 3.04 -21.90 -6.98
CA ARG A 85 4.49 -21.73 -6.82
C ARG A 85 4.90 -20.53 -5.94
N TYR A 86 3.94 -19.70 -5.51
CA TYR A 86 4.19 -18.60 -4.59
C TYR A 86 4.07 -18.99 -3.11
N GLY A 87 3.67 -20.23 -2.79
CA GLY A 87 3.63 -20.69 -1.40
C GLY A 87 5.01 -20.68 -0.73
N TYR A 88 5.14 -20.00 0.38
CA TYR A 88 6.39 -19.91 1.16
C TYR A 88 6.59 -21.14 2.05
N HIS A 89 6.43 -22.34 1.49
CA HIS A 89 6.57 -23.63 2.17
C HIS A 89 6.95 -24.76 1.18
N PRO A 90 7.55 -25.86 1.66
CA PRO A 90 8.04 -26.93 0.79
C PRO A 90 6.94 -27.78 0.13
N LEU A 91 5.67 -27.63 0.55
CA LEU A 91 4.53 -28.36 0.00
C LEU A 91 3.94 -27.71 -1.26
N CYS A 92 4.46 -26.53 -1.68
CA CYS A 92 3.92 -25.79 -2.82
C CYS A 92 3.93 -26.63 -4.11
N VAL A 93 2.90 -26.43 -4.92
CA VAL A 93 2.66 -27.16 -6.19
C VAL A 93 2.39 -26.19 -7.32
N ALA A 94 2.54 -26.64 -8.56
CA ALA A 94 2.28 -25.84 -9.75
C ALA A 94 1.92 -26.77 -10.93
N PRO A 95 1.47 -26.26 -12.09
CA PRO A 95 1.32 -27.09 -13.29
C PRO A 95 2.63 -27.69 -13.76
N SER A 96 3.73 -26.94 -13.65
CA SER A 96 5.09 -27.38 -14.01
C SER A 96 6.09 -27.01 -12.92
N LYS A 97 7.23 -27.71 -12.87
CA LYS A 97 8.27 -27.58 -11.82
C LYS A 97 9.14 -26.33 -12.04
N ILE A 98 8.51 -25.16 -12.15
CA ILE A 98 9.16 -23.87 -12.42
C ILE A 98 9.16 -23.01 -11.16
N LYS A 99 10.35 -22.69 -10.65
CA LYS A 99 10.52 -21.84 -9.46
C LYS A 99 10.14 -20.40 -9.76
N ALA A 100 9.39 -19.75 -8.86
CA ALA A 100 9.14 -18.32 -8.94
C ALA A 100 10.38 -17.50 -8.53
N PRO A 101 10.69 -16.38 -9.19
CA PRO A 101 11.87 -15.56 -8.84
C PRO A 101 11.77 -14.94 -7.46
N ILE A 102 10.56 -14.77 -6.94
CA ILE A 102 10.27 -14.16 -5.63
C ILE A 102 10.18 -15.19 -4.49
N ASN A 103 10.31 -16.50 -4.78
CA ASN A 103 10.18 -17.55 -3.78
C ASN A 103 11.46 -18.39 -3.67
N LYS A 104 11.80 -18.83 -2.45
CA LYS A 104 12.94 -19.75 -2.22
C LYS A 104 12.63 -21.19 -2.56
N PHE A 105 11.36 -21.62 -2.48
CA PHE A 105 10.93 -22.99 -2.72
C PHE A 105 10.66 -23.23 -4.20
N LYS A 106 11.04 -24.43 -4.68
CA LYS A 106 10.71 -24.94 -6.01
C LYS A 106 9.46 -25.81 -5.91
N PRO A 107 8.37 -25.52 -6.65
CA PRO A 107 7.14 -26.29 -6.54
C PRO A 107 7.30 -27.70 -7.12
N ARG A 108 6.45 -28.63 -6.67
CA ARG A 108 6.25 -29.92 -7.31
C ARG A 108 5.19 -29.76 -8.41
N ALA A 109 5.42 -30.40 -9.57
CA ALA A 109 4.39 -30.46 -10.61
C ALA A 109 3.23 -31.36 -10.14
N LEU A 110 2.00 -30.92 -10.33
CA LEU A 110 0.81 -31.72 -10.07
C LEU A 110 0.67 -32.84 -11.11
N SER A 111 0.38 -34.05 -10.67
CA SER A 111 -0.10 -35.13 -11.56
C SER A 111 -1.58 -34.89 -11.92
N SER A 112 -2.11 -35.54 -12.97
CA SER A 112 -3.54 -35.43 -13.32
C SER A 112 -4.46 -35.81 -12.15
N ARG A 113 -4.11 -36.82 -11.34
CA ARG A 113 -4.82 -37.14 -10.09
C ARG A 113 -4.70 -36.03 -9.05
N GLY A 114 -3.56 -35.34 -8.98
CA GLY A 114 -3.32 -34.21 -8.10
C GLY A 114 -4.17 -33.00 -8.51
N ILE A 115 -4.29 -32.75 -9.81
CA ILE A 115 -5.14 -31.70 -10.39
C ILE A 115 -6.61 -31.97 -10.04
N GLU A 116 -7.09 -33.18 -10.31
CA GLU A 116 -8.47 -33.58 -10.01
C GLU A 116 -8.80 -33.48 -8.50
N ARG A 117 -7.86 -33.85 -7.62
CA ARG A 117 -8.01 -33.65 -6.18
C ARG A 117 -8.09 -32.17 -5.81
N THR A 118 -7.25 -31.33 -6.43
CA THR A 118 -7.24 -29.89 -6.16
C THR A 118 -8.55 -29.25 -6.60
N ILE A 119 -9.13 -29.65 -7.75
CA ILE A 119 -10.46 -29.20 -8.18
C ILE A 119 -11.51 -29.56 -7.10
N LYS A 120 -11.50 -30.81 -6.63
CA LYS A 120 -12.43 -31.24 -5.54
C LYS A 120 -12.22 -30.45 -4.25
N ASP A 121 -10.97 -30.07 -3.93
CA ASP A 121 -10.69 -29.23 -2.74
C ASP A 121 -11.28 -27.82 -2.88
N PHE A 122 -11.22 -27.19 -4.08
CA PHE A 122 -11.88 -25.92 -4.37
C PHE A 122 -13.40 -26.02 -4.19
N VAL A 123 -14.02 -27.01 -4.80
CA VAL A 123 -15.47 -27.24 -4.70
C VAL A 123 -15.89 -27.46 -3.24
N LYS A 124 -15.17 -28.31 -2.51
CA LYS A 124 -15.39 -28.54 -1.08
C LYS A 124 -15.26 -27.27 -0.25
N SER A 125 -14.26 -26.44 -0.57
CA SER A 125 -14.06 -25.16 0.11
C SER A 125 -15.24 -24.22 -0.08
N ALA A 126 -15.81 -24.15 -1.29
CA ALA A 126 -17.00 -23.35 -1.58
C ALA A 126 -18.25 -23.86 -0.86
N VAL A 127 -18.46 -25.19 -0.81
CA VAL A 127 -19.58 -25.78 -0.04
C VAL A 127 -19.45 -25.47 1.45
N LEU A 128 -18.24 -25.58 2.02
CA LEU A 128 -17.99 -25.25 3.41
C LEU A 128 -18.13 -23.74 3.69
N ALA A 129 -17.80 -22.87 2.73
CA ALA A 129 -18.08 -21.46 2.85
C ALA A 129 -19.58 -21.16 2.93
N LYS A 130 -20.39 -21.83 2.09
CA LYS A 130 -21.86 -21.76 2.17
C LYS A 130 -22.39 -22.24 3.51
N GLU A 131 -21.87 -23.36 4.04
CA GLU A 131 -22.20 -23.86 5.40
C GLU A 131 -21.79 -22.87 6.51
N ALA A 132 -20.73 -22.08 6.30
CA ALA A 132 -20.26 -21.06 7.22
C ALA A 132 -21.08 -19.75 7.16
N GLY A 133 -22.08 -19.65 6.26
CA GLY A 133 -22.93 -18.48 6.11
C GLY A 133 -22.42 -17.42 5.15
N TYR A 134 -21.39 -17.68 4.35
CA TYR A 134 -20.99 -16.75 3.29
C TYR A 134 -22.07 -16.66 2.20
N ASP A 135 -22.28 -15.45 1.66
CA ASP A 135 -23.20 -15.19 0.54
C ASP A 135 -22.64 -15.69 -0.80
N GLY A 136 -21.35 -15.93 -0.87
CA GLY A 136 -20.66 -16.39 -2.07
C GLY A 136 -19.20 -16.70 -1.87
N VAL A 137 -18.53 -17.02 -2.97
CA VAL A 137 -17.07 -17.15 -3.02
C VAL A 137 -16.49 -16.40 -4.21
N GLU A 138 -15.25 -15.90 -4.04
CA GLU A 138 -14.43 -15.43 -5.13
C GLU A 138 -13.34 -16.46 -5.42
N ILE A 139 -13.30 -17.02 -6.64
CA ILE A 139 -12.26 -17.92 -7.10
C ILE A 139 -11.09 -17.09 -7.65
N MET A 140 -9.92 -17.21 -7.01
CA MET A 140 -8.72 -16.43 -7.33
C MET A 140 -8.01 -16.99 -8.55
N GLY A 141 -8.32 -16.44 -9.73
CA GLY A 141 -7.76 -16.83 -11.03
C GLY A 141 -6.69 -15.91 -11.61
N SER A 142 -6.14 -14.97 -10.83
CA SER A 142 -5.23 -13.92 -11.31
C SER A 142 -3.92 -13.82 -10.52
N GLU A 143 -3.12 -12.80 -10.84
CA GLU A 143 -1.93 -12.33 -10.10
C GLU A 143 -0.80 -13.37 -9.96
N GLY A 144 -0.81 -14.41 -10.82
CA GLY A 144 0.22 -15.44 -10.85
C GLY A 144 0.02 -16.55 -9.82
N TYR A 145 -1.17 -16.68 -9.20
CA TYR A 145 -1.53 -17.80 -8.33
C TYR A 145 -1.84 -19.08 -9.13
N LEU A 146 -2.12 -20.20 -8.46
CA LEU A 146 -2.18 -21.53 -9.09
C LEU A 146 -3.02 -21.58 -10.36
N ILE A 147 -4.24 -21.02 -10.33
CA ILE A 147 -5.14 -21.03 -11.49
C ILE A 147 -4.50 -20.28 -12.67
N ASN A 148 -4.00 -19.07 -12.41
CA ASN A 148 -3.32 -18.28 -13.43
C ASN A 148 -2.05 -18.97 -13.96
N GLN A 149 -1.33 -19.73 -13.10
CA GLN A 149 -0.17 -20.54 -13.52
C GLN A 149 -0.55 -21.66 -14.50
N PHE A 150 -1.78 -22.19 -14.44
CA PHE A 150 -2.28 -23.16 -15.43
C PHE A 150 -2.59 -22.49 -16.78
N ILE A 151 -3.13 -21.28 -16.75
CA ILE A 151 -3.58 -20.54 -17.94
C ILE A 151 -2.39 -20.08 -18.78
N VAL A 152 -1.33 -19.57 -18.15
CA VAL A 152 -0.24 -18.84 -18.82
C VAL A 152 0.89 -19.77 -19.27
N LYS A 153 1.32 -19.63 -20.54
CA LYS A 153 2.40 -20.44 -21.14
C LYS A 153 3.70 -20.38 -20.35
N LYS A 154 4.06 -19.21 -19.80
CA LYS A 154 5.24 -19.00 -18.95
C LYS A 154 5.39 -20.05 -17.85
N THR A 155 4.32 -20.57 -17.31
CA THR A 155 4.32 -21.45 -16.14
C THR A 155 3.70 -22.81 -16.37
N ASN A 156 3.02 -23.04 -17.49
CA ASN A 156 2.40 -24.30 -17.84
C ASN A 156 3.08 -24.92 -19.08
N HIS A 157 4.07 -25.79 -18.84
CA HIS A 157 4.79 -26.54 -19.88
C HIS A 157 4.31 -27.98 -19.97
N ARG A 158 3.05 -28.26 -19.61
CA ARG A 158 2.46 -29.59 -19.71
C ARG A 158 2.11 -29.94 -21.15
N THR A 159 2.10 -31.23 -21.44
CA THR A 159 1.77 -31.82 -22.77
C THR A 159 0.55 -32.73 -22.72
N ASP A 160 -0.11 -32.81 -21.52
CA ASP A 160 -1.34 -33.58 -21.34
C ASP A 160 -2.59 -32.67 -21.48
N GLU A 161 -3.76 -33.20 -21.15
CA GLU A 161 -5.05 -32.51 -21.23
C GLU A 161 -5.18 -31.25 -20.35
N TRP A 162 -4.16 -30.93 -19.57
CA TRP A 162 -4.08 -29.74 -18.69
C TRP A 162 -3.07 -28.68 -19.17
N GLY A 163 -2.49 -28.87 -20.36
CA GLY A 163 -1.50 -27.94 -20.92
C GLY A 163 -1.41 -27.99 -22.43
N GLY A 164 -0.49 -27.23 -23.01
CA GLY A 164 -0.34 -27.10 -24.47
C GLY A 164 -1.33 -26.10 -25.04
N SER A 165 -2.43 -26.57 -25.67
CA SER A 165 -3.44 -25.66 -26.27
C SER A 165 -4.13 -24.77 -25.23
N PHE A 166 -4.74 -23.69 -25.67
CA PHE A 166 -5.47 -22.78 -24.78
C PHE A 166 -6.62 -23.50 -24.07
N GLU A 167 -7.39 -24.30 -24.78
CA GLU A 167 -8.52 -25.06 -24.25
C GLU A 167 -8.08 -26.01 -23.11
N ASN A 168 -6.91 -26.62 -23.23
CA ASN A 168 -6.35 -27.47 -22.19
C ASN A 168 -5.88 -26.65 -20.98
N ARG A 169 -5.24 -25.48 -21.23
CA ARG A 169 -4.73 -24.62 -20.16
C ARG A 169 -5.86 -24.00 -19.33
N VAL A 170 -7.01 -23.69 -19.93
CA VAL A 170 -8.18 -23.13 -19.23
C VAL A 170 -9.11 -24.18 -18.64
N ARG A 171 -8.93 -25.46 -18.96
CA ARG A 171 -9.74 -26.58 -18.42
C ARG A 171 -9.77 -26.58 -16.89
N PHE A 172 -8.64 -26.30 -16.24
CA PHE A 172 -8.55 -26.29 -14.77
C PHE A 172 -9.48 -25.26 -14.11
N PRO A 173 -9.43 -23.94 -14.44
CA PRO A 173 -10.38 -22.98 -13.90
C PRO A 173 -11.84 -23.29 -14.27
N LEU A 174 -12.11 -23.68 -15.51
CA LEU A 174 -13.49 -23.94 -15.95
C LEU A 174 -14.12 -25.13 -15.20
N GLU A 175 -13.38 -26.20 -14.97
CA GLU A 175 -13.86 -27.34 -14.16
C GLU A 175 -14.09 -26.94 -12.69
N ILE A 176 -13.25 -26.07 -12.11
CA ILE A 176 -13.47 -25.52 -10.77
C ILE A 176 -14.79 -24.75 -10.73
N ILE A 177 -15.01 -23.81 -11.66
CA ILE A 177 -16.21 -22.96 -11.69
C ILE A 177 -17.46 -23.83 -11.89
N ARG A 178 -17.48 -24.66 -12.93
CA ARG A 178 -18.63 -25.51 -13.27
C ARG A 178 -19.04 -26.40 -12.11
N ARG A 179 -18.09 -27.18 -11.54
CA ARG A 179 -18.39 -28.10 -10.43
C ARG A 179 -18.70 -27.34 -9.13
N THR A 180 -18.15 -26.16 -8.93
CA THR A 180 -18.55 -25.30 -7.80
C THR A 180 -19.99 -24.87 -7.97
N ARG A 181 -20.38 -24.34 -9.14
CA ARG A 181 -21.75 -23.94 -9.45
C ARG A 181 -22.75 -25.08 -9.23
N GLU A 182 -22.43 -26.29 -9.72
CA GLU A 182 -23.25 -27.48 -9.50
C GLU A 182 -23.44 -27.81 -8.01
N ALA A 183 -22.39 -27.64 -7.21
CA ALA A 183 -22.41 -28.00 -5.80
C ALA A 183 -23.10 -26.96 -4.90
N VAL A 184 -22.99 -25.66 -5.23
CA VAL A 184 -23.52 -24.57 -4.38
C VAL A 184 -24.87 -24.02 -4.84
N GLY A 185 -25.33 -24.36 -6.07
CA GLY A 185 -26.62 -23.90 -6.64
C GLY A 185 -26.53 -22.47 -7.19
N LEU A 186 -27.65 -21.97 -7.79
CA LEU A 186 -27.69 -20.72 -8.53
C LEU A 186 -27.70 -19.46 -7.65
N GLU A 187 -28.27 -19.52 -6.48
CA GLU A 187 -28.43 -18.39 -5.56
C GLU A 187 -27.14 -17.96 -4.85
N PHE A 188 -26.12 -18.80 -4.89
CA PHE A 188 -24.83 -18.52 -4.25
C PHE A 188 -23.95 -17.68 -5.17
N ILE A 189 -23.44 -16.54 -4.71
CA ILE A 189 -22.61 -15.64 -5.51
C ILE A 189 -21.30 -16.34 -5.87
N LEU A 190 -20.98 -16.43 -7.14
CA LEU A 190 -19.74 -16.99 -7.65
C LEU A 190 -18.97 -15.95 -8.46
N ILE A 191 -17.97 -15.34 -7.85
CA ILE A 191 -17.08 -14.36 -8.46
C ILE A 191 -15.86 -15.09 -9.00
N TYR A 192 -15.44 -14.75 -10.20
CA TYR A 192 -14.14 -15.17 -10.73
C TYR A 192 -13.20 -13.97 -10.87
N ARG A 193 -12.04 -14.01 -10.21
CA ARG A 193 -11.03 -12.96 -10.37
C ARG A 193 -10.13 -13.29 -11.56
N LEU A 194 -10.39 -12.59 -12.67
CA LEU A 194 -9.73 -12.80 -13.95
C LEU A 194 -8.45 -11.95 -14.04
N SER A 195 -7.33 -12.57 -14.46
CA SER A 195 -6.13 -11.81 -14.81
C SER A 195 -6.36 -11.09 -16.14
N MET A 196 -6.65 -9.80 -16.07
CA MET A 196 -6.87 -8.97 -17.25
C MET A 196 -5.57 -8.55 -17.90
N LEU A 197 -4.49 -8.47 -17.11
CA LEU A 197 -3.19 -7.98 -17.53
C LEU A 197 -2.12 -8.68 -16.68
N ASP A 198 -1.38 -9.62 -17.27
CA ASP A 198 -0.39 -10.41 -16.53
C ASP A 198 0.89 -9.61 -16.21
N LEU A 199 1.31 -8.72 -17.11
CA LEU A 199 2.55 -7.90 -17.03
C LEU A 199 3.81 -8.75 -16.86
N VAL A 200 3.83 -9.92 -17.49
CA VAL A 200 4.97 -10.83 -17.57
C VAL A 200 5.15 -11.33 -19.00
N GLU A 201 6.39 -11.66 -19.35
CA GLU A 201 6.71 -12.31 -20.63
C GLU A 201 5.95 -13.63 -20.77
N ASP A 202 5.56 -14.00 -21.98
CA ASP A 202 4.73 -15.17 -22.28
C ASP A 202 3.42 -15.23 -21.47
N GLY A 203 2.90 -14.08 -21.09
CA GLY A 203 1.58 -13.92 -20.48
C GLY A 203 0.45 -14.21 -21.48
N SER A 204 -0.81 -14.05 -21.03
CA SER A 204 -1.99 -14.21 -21.89
C SER A 204 -2.05 -13.15 -22.98
N SER A 205 -2.56 -13.48 -24.17
CA SER A 205 -2.95 -12.51 -25.19
C SER A 205 -4.32 -11.91 -24.84
N TRP A 206 -4.69 -10.78 -25.48
CA TRP A 206 -6.03 -10.23 -25.29
C TRP A 206 -7.13 -11.20 -25.71
N ASP A 207 -6.95 -11.88 -26.85
CA ASP A 207 -7.93 -12.86 -27.33
C ASP A 207 -8.13 -14.02 -26.36
N GLU A 208 -7.05 -14.48 -25.72
CA GLU A 208 -7.11 -15.49 -24.66
C GLU A 208 -7.87 -14.97 -23.42
N VAL A 209 -7.67 -13.70 -23.03
CA VAL A 209 -8.39 -13.07 -21.90
C VAL A 209 -9.88 -12.94 -22.21
N GLU A 210 -10.25 -12.42 -23.38
CA GLU A 210 -11.64 -12.28 -23.81
C GLU A 210 -12.35 -13.63 -23.93
N LEU A 211 -11.68 -14.62 -24.51
CA LEU A 211 -12.23 -15.98 -24.64
C LEU A 211 -12.45 -16.62 -23.26
N LEU A 212 -11.45 -16.49 -22.36
CA LEU A 212 -11.59 -17.01 -21.00
C LEU A 212 -12.74 -16.33 -20.25
N ALA A 213 -12.93 -15.03 -20.39
CA ALA A 213 -14.06 -14.32 -19.75
C ALA A 213 -15.41 -14.92 -20.18
N LYS A 214 -15.58 -15.17 -21.49
CA LYS A 214 -16.80 -15.79 -22.04
C LYS A 214 -17.01 -17.23 -21.54
N GLU A 215 -15.95 -18.01 -21.48
CA GLU A 215 -16.03 -19.38 -20.97
C GLU A 215 -16.27 -19.44 -19.45
N VAL A 216 -15.75 -18.48 -18.68
CA VAL A 216 -16.02 -18.31 -17.24
C VAL A 216 -17.50 -18.01 -16.98
N GLU A 217 -18.09 -17.12 -17.77
CA GLU A 217 -19.54 -16.84 -17.73
C GLU A 217 -20.35 -18.12 -18.03
N LYS A 218 -20.05 -18.82 -19.12
CA LYS A 218 -20.73 -20.08 -19.48
C LYS A 218 -20.56 -21.17 -18.43
N ALA A 219 -19.42 -21.20 -17.74
CA ALA A 219 -19.16 -22.16 -16.67
C ALA A 219 -19.98 -21.86 -15.38
N GLY A 220 -20.62 -20.68 -15.29
CA GLY A 220 -21.58 -20.33 -14.25
C GLY A 220 -21.08 -19.30 -13.21
N ALA A 221 -20.06 -18.51 -13.51
CA ALA A 221 -19.75 -17.33 -12.71
C ALA A 221 -20.85 -16.27 -12.84
N ASN A 222 -21.11 -15.52 -11.76
CA ASN A 222 -22.08 -14.42 -11.77
C ASN A 222 -21.43 -13.05 -11.97
N ILE A 223 -20.16 -12.93 -11.62
CA ILE A 223 -19.42 -11.67 -11.62
C ILE A 223 -17.98 -11.96 -12.02
N ILE A 224 -17.38 -11.12 -12.83
CA ILE A 224 -15.93 -11.10 -13.06
C ILE A 224 -15.32 -9.91 -12.33
N ASN A 225 -14.41 -10.19 -11.38
CA ASN A 225 -13.54 -9.19 -10.77
C ASN A 225 -12.20 -9.17 -11.52
N THR A 226 -11.64 -8.00 -11.77
CA THR A 226 -10.43 -7.86 -12.56
C THR A 226 -9.17 -7.88 -11.71
N GLY A 227 -8.13 -8.56 -12.16
CA GLY A 227 -6.81 -8.64 -11.55
C GLY A 227 -5.74 -8.06 -12.48
N ILE A 228 -4.78 -7.33 -11.90
CA ILE A 228 -3.76 -6.60 -12.65
C ILE A 228 -2.37 -6.92 -12.13
N GLY A 229 -1.55 -7.52 -12.98
CA GLY A 229 -0.15 -7.79 -12.74
C GLY A 229 0.13 -8.98 -11.82
N TRP A 230 1.16 -9.74 -12.15
CA TRP A 230 1.65 -10.81 -11.29
C TRP A 230 2.52 -10.24 -10.17
N HIS A 231 2.60 -10.94 -9.03
CA HIS A 231 3.48 -10.53 -7.92
C HIS A 231 4.96 -10.41 -8.30
N GLU A 232 5.40 -11.10 -9.34
CA GLU A 232 6.77 -11.03 -9.86
C GLU A 232 6.95 -9.98 -10.97
N ALA A 233 5.88 -9.33 -11.42
CA ALA A 233 5.94 -8.27 -12.42
C ALA A 233 6.83 -7.11 -11.94
N ARG A 234 7.54 -6.50 -12.88
CA ARG A 234 8.43 -5.35 -12.62
C ARG A 234 7.83 -4.02 -13.03
N ILE A 235 6.51 -3.97 -12.99
CA ILE A 235 5.68 -2.79 -13.24
C ILE A 235 4.84 -2.55 -11.99
N PRO A 236 4.88 -1.35 -11.38
CA PRO A 236 4.05 -1.05 -10.23
C PRO A 236 2.58 -0.93 -10.65
N THR A 237 1.66 -1.53 -9.88
CA THR A 237 0.22 -1.53 -10.17
C THR A 237 -0.63 -0.93 -9.05
N ILE A 238 -0.07 -0.80 -7.84
CA ILE A 238 -0.83 -0.41 -6.64
C ILE A 238 -0.10 0.60 -5.75
N ALA A 239 1.14 0.96 -6.06
CA ALA A 239 1.93 1.89 -5.26
C ALA A 239 1.50 3.36 -5.50
N THR A 240 1.95 4.28 -4.64
CA THR A 240 1.50 5.67 -4.65
C THR A 240 1.79 6.41 -5.97
N MET A 241 2.91 6.09 -6.65
CA MET A 241 3.25 6.68 -7.94
C MET A 241 2.39 6.19 -9.11
N VAL A 242 1.58 5.15 -8.93
CA VAL A 242 0.64 4.71 -9.97
C VAL A 242 -0.53 5.69 -10.02
N PRO A 243 -0.88 6.28 -11.17
CA PRO A 243 -2.01 7.18 -11.30
C PRO A 243 -3.32 6.56 -10.80
N ARG A 244 -4.23 7.38 -10.26
CA ARG A 244 -5.57 6.93 -9.88
C ARG A 244 -6.25 6.27 -11.06
N ALA A 245 -6.87 5.11 -10.83
CA ALA A 245 -7.55 4.32 -11.85
C ALA A 245 -6.68 3.94 -13.07
N GLY A 246 -5.35 4.01 -12.99
CA GLY A 246 -4.42 3.86 -14.12
C GLY A 246 -4.52 2.56 -14.91
N PHE A 247 -5.27 1.57 -14.43
CA PHE A 247 -5.52 0.30 -15.11
C PHE A 247 -7.01 0.03 -15.42
N ALA A 248 -7.91 1.00 -15.21
CA ALA A 248 -9.35 0.81 -15.47
C ALA A 248 -9.66 0.59 -16.94
N TRP A 249 -8.81 1.09 -17.85
CA TRP A 249 -8.95 0.93 -19.29
C TRP A 249 -9.07 -0.53 -19.73
N VAL A 250 -8.36 -1.46 -19.05
CA VAL A 250 -8.39 -2.87 -19.43
C VAL A 250 -9.74 -3.53 -19.08
N THR A 251 -10.40 -3.10 -18.00
CA THR A 251 -11.77 -3.53 -17.70
C THR A 251 -12.75 -2.97 -18.73
N LYS A 252 -12.62 -1.67 -19.05
CA LYS A 252 -13.42 -1.02 -20.10
C LYS A 252 -13.36 -1.78 -21.43
N ARG A 253 -12.18 -2.30 -21.79
CA ARG A 253 -11.99 -3.08 -23.02
C ARG A 253 -12.81 -4.38 -23.04
N LEU A 254 -13.15 -4.95 -21.89
CA LEU A 254 -13.97 -6.17 -21.77
C LEU A 254 -15.48 -5.86 -21.69
N MET A 255 -15.88 -4.61 -21.40
CA MET A 255 -17.28 -4.22 -21.32
C MET A 255 -18.04 -4.57 -22.62
N GLY A 256 -19.23 -5.16 -22.46
CA GLY A 256 -20.06 -5.61 -23.58
C GLY A 256 -19.60 -6.91 -24.27
N LYS A 257 -18.50 -7.55 -23.80
CA LYS A 257 -18.02 -8.84 -24.32
C LYS A 257 -18.60 -10.04 -23.58
N VAL A 258 -19.07 -9.81 -22.35
CA VAL A 258 -19.80 -10.73 -21.49
C VAL A 258 -21.08 -10.06 -21.00
N SER A 259 -22.05 -10.83 -20.51
CA SER A 259 -23.34 -10.29 -20.01
C SER A 259 -23.37 -10.15 -18.49
N ILE A 260 -22.42 -10.76 -17.78
CA ILE A 260 -22.30 -10.67 -16.31
C ILE A 260 -21.53 -9.42 -15.91
N PRO A 261 -21.82 -8.82 -14.73
CA PRO A 261 -21.16 -7.63 -14.25
C PRO A 261 -19.62 -7.75 -14.13
N LEU A 262 -18.95 -6.67 -14.52
CA LEU A 262 -17.51 -6.51 -14.40
C LEU A 262 -17.15 -5.57 -13.26
N ILE A 263 -16.16 -5.96 -12.46
CA ILE A 263 -15.62 -5.13 -11.37
C ILE A 263 -14.23 -4.63 -11.78
N THR A 264 -14.00 -3.31 -11.74
CA THR A 264 -12.66 -2.74 -11.89
C THR A 264 -12.00 -2.47 -10.55
N THR A 265 -10.67 -2.46 -10.53
CA THR A 265 -9.85 -2.34 -9.33
C THR A 265 -8.55 -1.56 -9.62
N ASN A 266 -7.69 -1.43 -8.62
CA ASN A 266 -6.39 -0.77 -8.60
C ASN A 266 -6.43 0.76 -8.62
N ARG A 267 -5.89 1.35 -7.55
CA ARG A 267 -5.72 2.80 -7.38
C ARG A 267 -7.01 3.62 -7.46
N ILE A 268 -8.10 3.04 -7.02
CA ILE A 268 -9.38 3.73 -6.81
C ILE A 268 -9.51 3.94 -5.31
N ASN A 269 -9.54 5.19 -4.83
CA ASN A 269 -9.41 5.51 -3.41
C ASN A 269 -10.29 6.67 -2.92
N MET A 270 -11.07 7.26 -3.81
CA MET A 270 -12.04 8.32 -3.50
C MET A 270 -13.34 8.08 -4.27
N PRO A 271 -14.49 8.54 -3.75
CA PRO A 271 -15.80 8.39 -4.39
C PRO A 271 -15.84 8.99 -5.79
N GLU A 272 -15.27 10.17 -5.98
CA GLU A 272 -15.29 10.91 -7.25
C GLU A 272 -14.58 10.12 -8.35
N VAL A 273 -13.49 9.41 -8.01
CA VAL A 273 -12.79 8.54 -8.96
C VAL A 273 -13.65 7.32 -9.31
N ALA A 274 -14.36 6.77 -8.31
CA ALA A 274 -15.24 5.62 -8.54
C ALA A 274 -16.44 5.97 -9.43
N GLU A 275 -17.11 7.08 -9.14
CA GLU A 275 -18.26 7.57 -9.94
C GLU A 275 -17.85 7.87 -11.37
N GLN A 276 -16.73 8.57 -11.58
CA GLN A 276 -16.23 8.88 -12.93
C GLN A 276 -15.99 7.60 -13.75
N LEU A 277 -15.46 6.54 -13.16
CA LEU A 277 -15.24 5.26 -13.86
C LEU A 277 -16.55 4.57 -14.24
N LEU A 278 -17.59 4.68 -13.42
CA LEU A 278 -18.92 4.15 -13.73
C LEU A 278 -19.58 4.98 -14.84
N GLU A 279 -19.54 6.31 -14.77
CA GLU A 279 -20.05 7.22 -15.78
C GLU A 279 -19.36 7.03 -17.14
N ASP A 280 -18.05 6.80 -17.13
CA ASP A 280 -17.25 6.52 -18.33
C ASP A 280 -17.48 5.11 -18.91
N GLY A 281 -18.34 4.29 -18.28
CA GLY A 281 -18.60 2.91 -18.67
C GLY A 281 -17.38 2.00 -18.60
N CYS A 282 -16.51 2.24 -17.62
CA CYS A 282 -15.32 1.41 -17.45
C CYS A 282 -15.61 0.07 -16.76
N ALA A 283 -16.67 -0.01 -15.98
CA ALA A 283 -17.10 -1.21 -15.26
C ALA A 283 -18.54 -1.04 -14.75
N ASP A 284 -19.17 -2.13 -14.32
CA ASP A 284 -20.49 -2.11 -13.67
C ASP A 284 -20.35 -1.89 -12.16
N MET A 285 -19.19 -2.25 -11.58
CA MET A 285 -18.93 -2.17 -10.14
C MET A 285 -17.46 -1.78 -9.87
N ILE A 286 -17.24 -1.18 -8.70
CA ILE A 286 -15.91 -0.75 -8.26
C ILE A 286 -15.47 -1.59 -7.05
N SER A 287 -14.22 -2.08 -7.07
CA SER A 287 -13.59 -2.75 -5.94
C SER A 287 -12.45 -1.92 -5.36
N MET A 288 -12.58 -1.59 -4.08
CA MET A 288 -11.55 -0.94 -3.28
C MET A 288 -11.18 -1.84 -2.11
N ALA A 289 -9.88 -2.06 -1.87
CA ALA A 289 -9.43 -2.84 -0.73
C ALA A 289 -8.83 -1.96 0.37
N ARG A 290 -7.64 -1.39 0.14
CA ARG A 290 -6.93 -0.56 1.12
C ARG A 290 -7.65 0.73 1.55
N PRO A 291 -8.50 1.37 0.73
CA PRO A 291 -9.33 2.48 1.20
C PRO A 291 -10.17 2.14 2.42
N PHE A 292 -10.67 0.91 2.54
CA PHE A 292 -11.42 0.44 3.72
C PHE A 292 -10.54 0.08 4.92
N LEU A 293 -9.21 0.02 4.77
CA LEU A 293 -8.30 0.09 5.92
C LEU A 293 -8.15 1.54 6.41
N ALA A 294 -8.01 2.47 5.46
CA ALA A 294 -7.83 3.88 5.79
C ALA A 294 -9.09 4.48 6.42
N ASP A 295 -10.27 4.14 5.89
CA ASP A 295 -11.56 4.64 6.38
C ASP A 295 -12.65 3.57 6.29
N SER A 296 -13.12 3.08 7.43
CA SER A 296 -14.20 2.10 7.51
C SER A 296 -15.57 2.68 7.12
N GLU A 297 -15.76 4.01 7.23
CA GLU A 297 -17.02 4.71 6.94
C GLU A 297 -17.04 5.37 5.55
N LEU A 298 -16.10 5.04 4.69
CA LEU A 298 -15.94 5.66 3.36
C LEU A 298 -17.27 5.75 2.61
N MET A 299 -18.07 4.66 2.56
CA MET A 299 -19.32 4.65 1.80
C MET A 299 -20.40 5.53 2.42
N ASN A 300 -20.54 5.53 3.75
CA ASN A 300 -21.48 6.43 4.43
C ASN A 300 -21.11 7.90 4.19
N LYS A 301 -19.81 8.22 4.30
CA LYS A 301 -19.31 9.59 4.03
C LYS A 301 -19.56 10.00 2.57
N ALA A 302 -19.34 9.09 1.63
CA ALA A 302 -19.66 9.33 0.21
C ALA A 302 -21.15 9.60 0.01
N LYS A 303 -22.01 8.74 0.56
CA LYS A 303 -23.48 8.87 0.47
C LYS A 303 -23.99 10.18 1.09
N GLU A 304 -23.33 10.67 2.12
CA GLU A 304 -23.71 11.89 2.84
C GLU A 304 -23.00 13.16 2.32
N ASN A 305 -22.32 13.07 1.17
CA ASN A 305 -21.54 14.16 0.56
C ASN A 305 -20.46 14.74 1.51
N ARG A 306 -19.83 13.87 2.30
CA ARG A 306 -18.74 14.20 3.24
C ARG A 306 -17.39 13.66 2.77
N SER A 307 -17.12 13.70 1.45
CA SER A 307 -15.86 13.20 0.87
C SER A 307 -14.63 13.86 1.47
N ASN A 308 -14.74 15.14 1.90
CA ASN A 308 -13.68 15.86 2.57
C ASN A 308 -13.31 15.31 3.96
N GLU A 309 -14.17 14.47 4.57
CA GLU A 309 -13.89 13.78 5.83
C GLU A 309 -13.33 12.37 5.64
N ILE A 310 -13.17 11.90 4.41
CA ILE A 310 -12.60 10.57 4.13
C ILE A 310 -11.10 10.58 4.40
N ASN A 311 -10.64 9.66 5.24
CA ASN A 311 -9.22 9.38 5.41
C ASN A 311 -8.72 8.57 4.23
N THR A 312 -8.16 9.24 3.24
CA THR A 312 -7.84 8.63 1.94
C THR A 312 -6.64 7.68 2.03
N CYS A 313 -6.74 6.52 1.42
CA CYS A 313 -5.61 5.62 1.25
C CYS A 313 -4.56 6.24 0.31
N ILE A 314 -3.39 6.55 0.83
CA ILE A 314 -2.27 7.14 0.10
C ILE A 314 -1.40 6.12 -0.65
N ALA A 315 -1.82 4.88 -0.75
CA ALA A 315 -1.17 3.78 -1.47
C ALA A 315 0.31 3.52 -1.10
N CYS A 316 0.72 3.87 0.12
CA CYS A 316 2.11 3.75 0.61
C CYS A 316 2.57 2.30 0.85
N ASN A 317 1.67 1.35 1.02
CA ASN A 317 1.90 -0.08 1.33
C ASN A 317 2.59 -0.37 2.67
N GLN A 318 2.99 0.62 3.47
CA GLN A 318 3.92 0.48 4.60
C GLN A 318 3.35 -0.31 5.79
N ALA A 319 2.08 -0.06 6.17
CA ALA A 319 1.47 -0.72 7.32
C ALA A 319 0.53 -1.88 6.93
N CYS A 320 0.16 -1.99 5.68
CA CYS A 320 -0.64 -3.09 5.16
C CYS A 320 0.25 -4.20 4.55
N LEU A 321 0.65 -4.08 3.28
CA LEU A 321 1.40 -5.12 2.58
C LEU A 321 2.75 -5.42 3.23
N ASP A 322 3.53 -4.39 3.61
CA ASP A 322 4.86 -4.60 4.23
C ASP A 322 4.75 -5.31 5.59
N HIS A 323 3.65 -5.09 6.35
CA HIS A 323 3.38 -5.84 7.57
C HIS A 323 3.10 -7.32 7.27
N VAL A 324 2.16 -7.60 6.38
CA VAL A 324 1.79 -8.98 6.00
C VAL A 324 2.99 -9.76 5.47
N PHE A 325 3.82 -9.15 4.61
CA PHE A 325 5.05 -9.79 4.13
C PHE A 325 6.15 -9.95 5.20
N LYS A 326 5.98 -9.33 6.36
CA LYS A 326 6.82 -9.55 7.57
C LYS A 326 6.10 -10.43 8.60
N GLN A 327 5.00 -11.09 8.25
CA GLN A 327 4.16 -11.92 9.13
C GLN A 327 3.64 -11.13 10.35
N LYS A 328 3.29 -9.87 10.15
CA LYS A 328 2.64 -9.01 11.14
C LYS A 328 1.19 -8.76 10.73
N ILE A 329 0.33 -8.55 11.70
CA ILE A 329 -1.04 -8.09 11.45
C ILE A 329 -0.97 -6.77 10.66
N ALA A 330 -1.80 -6.65 9.64
CA ALA A 330 -1.93 -5.43 8.86
C ALA A 330 -2.44 -4.28 9.75
N SER A 331 -2.12 -3.08 9.32
CA SER A 331 -2.66 -1.83 9.82
C SER A 331 -2.71 -0.84 8.65
N CYS A 332 -2.96 0.42 8.90
CA CYS A 332 -2.84 1.47 7.91
C CYS A 332 -1.97 2.61 8.45
N LEU A 333 -1.13 3.20 7.59
CA LEU A 333 -0.28 4.32 7.97
C LEU A 333 -1.12 5.50 8.47
N VAL A 334 -2.20 5.83 7.75
CA VAL A 334 -3.09 6.96 8.06
C VAL A 334 -4.20 6.60 9.06
N ASN A 335 -4.39 5.30 9.34
CA ASN A 335 -5.38 4.80 10.32
C ASN A 335 -4.80 3.62 11.12
N PRO A 336 -4.05 3.86 12.18
CA PRO A 336 -3.45 2.80 13.01
C PRO A 336 -4.46 1.84 13.64
N ARG A 337 -5.73 2.24 13.74
CA ARG A 337 -6.83 1.41 14.28
C ARG A 337 -7.21 0.26 13.35
N ALA A 338 -6.93 0.35 12.04
CA ALA A 338 -7.24 -0.70 11.08
C ALA A 338 -6.63 -2.06 11.46
N CYS A 339 -7.42 -3.11 11.51
CA CYS A 339 -7.11 -4.46 12.01
C CYS A 339 -6.78 -4.53 13.52
N HIS A 340 -6.91 -3.41 14.25
CA HIS A 340 -6.71 -3.27 15.69
C HIS A 340 -7.93 -2.67 16.38
N GLU A 341 -9.11 -2.80 15.80
CA GLU A 341 -10.37 -2.21 16.26
C GLU A 341 -10.74 -2.66 17.69
N THR A 342 -10.35 -3.88 18.08
CA THR A 342 -10.55 -4.42 19.42
C THR A 342 -9.54 -3.94 20.47
N GLU A 343 -8.41 -3.40 20.02
CA GLU A 343 -7.33 -2.90 20.87
C GLU A 343 -7.38 -1.37 21.03
N PHE A 344 -7.91 -0.67 20.03
CA PHE A 344 -8.04 0.78 19.99
C PHE A 344 -9.49 1.22 20.00
N THR A 345 -10.05 1.37 21.19
CA THR A 345 -11.39 1.96 21.36
C THR A 345 -11.25 3.46 21.63
N ILE A 346 -11.91 4.27 20.81
CA ILE A 346 -12.00 5.72 20.99
C ILE A 346 -13.40 6.00 21.56
N SER A 347 -13.47 6.27 22.86
CA SER A 347 -14.71 6.60 23.56
C SER A 347 -14.70 8.05 24.04
N ALA A 348 -15.87 8.61 24.36
CA ALA A 348 -15.96 9.91 24.98
C ALA A 348 -15.14 9.95 26.27
N ALA A 349 -14.50 11.09 26.55
CA ALA A 349 -13.73 11.29 27.76
C ALA A 349 -14.64 11.33 29.00
N THR A 350 -14.19 10.73 30.10
CA THR A 350 -14.91 10.78 31.39
C THR A 350 -14.79 12.14 32.07
N SER A 351 -13.70 12.87 31.81
CA SER A 351 -13.47 14.25 32.25
C SER A 351 -12.81 15.03 31.11
N VAL A 352 -13.29 16.25 30.89
CA VAL A 352 -12.75 17.13 29.86
C VAL A 352 -11.46 17.76 30.36
N LYS A 353 -10.39 17.62 29.59
CA LYS A 353 -9.09 18.27 29.82
C LYS A 353 -8.85 19.38 28.82
N ASN A 354 -8.05 20.39 29.23
CA ASN A 354 -7.49 21.42 28.37
C ASN A 354 -6.06 20.97 27.95
N ILE A 355 -5.87 20.67 26.66
CA ILE A 355 -4.67 20.04 26.15
C ILE A 355 -3.95 20.96 25.18
N ALA A 356 -2.67 21.25 25.44
CA ALA A 356 -1.79 21.95 24.50
C ALA A 356 -0.97 20.94 23.70
N ILE A 357 -0.95 21.10 22.37
CA ILE A 357 -0.12 20.29 21.47
C ILE A 357 0.82 21.21 20.70
N VAL A 358 2.11 20.99 20.81
CA VAL A 358 3.15 21.81 20.18
C VAL A 358 3.74 21.08 18.98
N GLY A 359 3.43 21.58 17.78
CA GLY A 359 3.81 21.04 16.48
C GLY A 359 2.68 20.35 15.74
N ALA A 360 2.27 20.92 14.60
CA ALA A 360 1.21 20.41 13.72
C ALA A 360 1.76 19.48 12.62
N GLY A 361 2.74 18.64 12.94
CA GLY A 361 3.15 17.50 12.14
C GLY A 361 2.21 16.30 12.31
N PRO A 362 2.43 15.16 11.60
CA PRO A 362 1.54 13.99 11.63
C PRO A 362 1.21 13.48 13.04
N ALA A 363 2.17 13.51 13.97
CA ALA A 363 1.96 13.06 15.34
C ALA A 363 1.01 14.00 16.11
N GLY A 364 1.28 15.31 16.06
CA GLY A 364 0.45 16.32 16.73
C GLY A 364 -0.95 16.40 16.16
N LEU A 365 -1.10 16.37 14.84
CA LEU A 365 -2.39 16.35 14.15
C LEU A 365 -3.23 15.14 14.55
N SER A 366 -2.63 13.95 14.56
CA SER A 366 -3.32 12.71 14.97
C SER A 366 -3.74 12.76 16.44
N CYS A 367 -2.89 13.27 17.33
CA CYS A 367 -3.20 13.45 18.74
C CYS A 367 -4.34 14.47 18.92
N ALA A 368 -4.26 15.64 18.28
CA ALA A 368 -5.23 16.71 18.39
C ALA A 368 -6.64 16.26 17.98
N VAL A 369 -6.75 15.65 16.78
CA VAL A 369 -8.03 15.18 16.29
C VAL A 369 -8.60 14.07 17.17
N THR A 370 -7.76 13.12 17.61
CA THR A 370 -8.21 12.01 18.47
C THR A 370 -8.68 12.51 19.83
N ALA A 371 -7.94 13.39 20.50
CA ALA A 371 -8.32 13.95 21.79
C ALA A 371 -9.59 14.81 21.67
N ALA A 372 -9.66 15.68 20.65
CA ALA A 372 -10.82 16.54 20.43
C ALA A 372 -12.08 15.75 20.07
N SER A 373 -11.98 14.65 19.31
CA SER A 373 -13.11 13.76 19.01
C SER A 373 -13.68 13.08 20.24
N ARG A 374 -12.91 12.97 21.33
CA ARG A 374 -13.35 12.46 22.64
C ARG A 374 -13.98 13.52 23.54
N GLY A 375 -13.97 14.78 23.11
CA GLY A 375 -14.58 15.91 23.84
C GLY A 375 -13.60 16.77 24.65
N HIS A 376 -12.28 16.54 24.54
CA HIS A 376 -11.29 17.41 25.16
C HIS A 376 -11.22 18.78 24.46
N LYS A 377 -10.81 19.81 25.20
CA LYS A 377 -10.45 21.12 24.64
C LYS A 377 -9.01 21.06 24.18
N VAL A 378 -8.77 21.23 22.89
CA VAL A 378 -7.44 21.07 22.30
C VAL A 378 -6.99 22.37 21.63
N THR A 379 -5.80 22.83 22.02
CA THR A 379 -5.09 23.93 21.36
C THR A 379 -3.84 23.36 20.68
N LEU A 380 -3.72 23.58 19.38
CA LEU A 380 -2.61 23.12 18.55
C LEU A 380 -1.77 24.31 18.09
N PHE A 381 -0.49 24.32 18.44
CA PHE A 381 0.46 25.38 18.08
C PHE A 381 1.40 24.91 16.97
N GLU A 382 1.60 25.75 15.97
CA GLU A 382 2.53 25.50 14.86
C GLU A 382 3.38 26.75 14.60
N ALA A 383 4.68 26.59 14.59
CA ALA A 383 5.62 27.69 14.36
C ALA A 383 5.61 28.22 12.92
N ARG A 384 5.08 27.45 11.96
CA ARG A 384 4.96 27.82 10.56
C ARG A 384 3.58 28.38 10.25
N ASP A 385 3.43 28.84 9.01
CA ASP A 385 2.20 29.35 8.43
C ASP A 385 1.22 28.25 7.97
N HIS A 386 1.62 26.97 8.05
CA HIS A 386 0.81 25.84 7.60
C HIS A 386 1.11 24.54 8.40
N ILE A 387 0.15 23.62 8.39
CA ILE A 387 0.27 22.30 9.02
C ILE A 387 0.96 21.28 8.12
N GLY A 388 1.32 20.10 8.66
CA GLY A 388 1.84 18.96 7.92
C GLY A 388 3.28 18.57 8.28
N GLY A 389 4.10 19.50 8.78
CA GLY A 389 5.47 19.22 9.23
C GLY A 389 6.34 18.60 8.15
N GLN A 390 6.94 17.41 8.43
CA GLN A 390 7.76 16.67 7.45
C GLN A 390 6.91 16.11 6.29
N PHE A 391 5.63 15.86 6.51
CA PHE A 391 4.71 15.35 5.50
C PHE A 391 4.47 16.38 4.39
N ASP A 392 4.57 17.68 4.72
CA ASP A 392 4.48 18.75 3.75
C ASP A 392 5.61 18.71 2.70
N MET A 393 6.82 18.31 3.10
CA MET A 393 7.89 18.08 2.13
C MET A 393 7.66 16.80 1.33
N ALA A 394 7.17 15.73 1.97
CA ALA A 394 6.96 14.45 1.30
C ALA A 394 5.91 14.53 0.18
N ARG A 395 4.83 15.31 0.35
CA ARG A 395 3.79 15.50 -0.68
C ARG A 395 4.24 16.24 -1.93
N ARG A 396 5.40 16.88 -1.88
CA ARG A 396 6.01 17.59 -3.02
C ARG A 396 6.83 16.67 -3.93
N ILE A 397 7.10 15.44 -3.47
CA ILE A 397 7.86 14.46 -4.26
C ILE A 397 6.96 13.90 -5.35
N PRO A 398 7.36 13.96 -6.63
CA PRO A 398 6.59 13.40 -7.73
C PRO A 398 6.24 11.93 -7.51
N GLY A 399 4.96 11.58 -7.73
CA GLY A 399 4.41 10.27 -7.41
C GLY A 399 3.96 10.09 -5.94
N LYS A 400 4.01 11.15 -5.11
CA LYS A 400 3.48 11.18 -3.73
C LYS A 400 2.36 12.21 -3.53
N GLU A 401 1.72 12.63 -4.59
CA GLU A 401 0.65 13.64 -4.58
C GLU A 401 -0.53 13.22 -3.70
N GLU A 402 -0.75 11.91 -3.53
CA GLU A 402 -1.77 11.37 -2.60
C GLU A 402 -1.58 11.85 -1.15
N PHE A 403 -0.37 12.27 -0.79
CA PHE A 403 -0.09 12.79 0.55
C PHE A 403 -0.80 14.12 0.84
N ASN A 404 -1.21 14.85 -0.18
CA ASN A 404 -2.09 16.01 -0.05
C ASN A 404 -3.41 15.64 0.64
N GLU A 405 -3.93 14.45 0.38
CA GLU A 405 -5.18 13.97 0.97
C GLU A 405 -5.09 13.81 2.51
N THR A 406 -3.92 13.43 3.02
CA THR A 406 -3.72 13.35 4.48
C THR A 406 -3.76 14.73 5.13
N VAL A 407 -3.15 15.73 4.49
CA VAL A 407 -3.20 17.13 4.99
C VAL A 407 -4.62 17.66 4.94
N ARG A 408 -5.32 17.51 3.80
CA ARG A 408 -6.74 17.85 3.63
C ARG A 408 -7.62 17.23 4.72
N TYR A 409 -7.43 15.93 4.99
CA TYR A 409 -8.17 15.21 6.02
C TYR A 409 -8.01 15.85 7.40
N TYR A 410 -6.77 16.12 7.82
CA TYR A 410 -6.51 16.74 9.11
C TYR A 410 -7.02 18.18 9.18
N GLU A 411 -6.90 19.00 8.13
CA GLU A 411 -7.47 20.34 8.04
C GLU A 411 -8.99 20.32 8.24
N THR A 412 -9.66 19.34 7.65
CA THR A 412 -11.10 19.15 7.79
C THR A 412 -11.47 18.76 9.22
N LEU A 413 -10.75 17.80 9.82
CA LEU A 413 -11.09 17.30 11.15
C LEU A 413 -10.74 18.28 12.29
N ILE A 414 -9.68 19.07 12.15
CA ILE A 414 -9.37 20.16 13.07
C ILE A 414 -10.58 21.11 13.19
N LYS A 415 -11.13 21.51 12.05
CA LYS A 415 -12.32 22.37 12.01
C LYS A 415 -13.56 21.68 12.58
N LYS A 416 -13.80 20.44 12.17
CA LYS A 416 -14.94 19.63 12.60
C LYS A 416 -15.00 19.43 14.12
N HIS A 417 -13.85 19.21 14.75
CA HIS A 417 -13.75 18.95 16.18
C HIS A 417 -13.40 20.19 17.02
N ASN A 418 -13.47 21.38 16.41
CA ASN A 418 -13.21 22.66 17.08
C ASN A 418 -11.83 22.72 17.77
N VAL A 419 -10.79 22.16 17.15
CA VAL A 419 -9.42 22.32 17.60
C VAL A 419 -8.98 23.76 17.36
N THR A 420 -8.54 24.47 18.39
CA THR A 420 -7.99 25.83 18.27
C THR A 420 -6.59 25.73 17.67
N LEU A 421 -6.40 26.22 16.45
CA LEU A 421 -5.12 26.18 15.73
C LEU A 421 -4.46 27.56 15.72
N HIS A 422 -3.24 27.65 16.25
CA HIS A 422 -2.38 28.83 16.18
C HIS A 422 -1.18 28.54 15.26
N ILE A 423 -1.21 29.05 14.03
CA ILE A 423 -0.07 29.03 13.08
C ILE A 423 0.82 30.25 13.33
N ASN A 424 2.03 30.25 12.75
CA ASN A 424 3.05 31.29 12.96
C ASN A 424 3.34 31.55 14.45
N THR A 425 3.14 30.55 15.31
CA THR A 425 3.21 30.69 16.76
C THR A 425 4.23 29.72 17.33
N ARG A 426 5.39 30.26 17.74
CA ARG A 426 6.40 29.54 18.51
C ARG A 426 6.15 29.79 19.98
N VAL A 427 5.81 28.73 20.71
CA VAL A 427 5.50 28.83 22.16
C VAL A 427 6.74 28.57 22.99
N GLU A 428 6.79 29.17 24.19
CA GLU A 428 7.72 28.90 25.28
C GLU A 428 7.00 28.13 26.40
N ALA A 429 7.72 27.49 27.30
CA ALA A 429 7.11 26.70 28.39
C ALA A 429 6.15 27.54 29.25
N LYS A 430 6.43 28.82 29.46
CA LYS A 430 5.57 29.75 30.21
C LYS A 430 4.19 29.94 29.61
N ASP A 431 4.04 29.75 28.28
CA ASP A 431 2.76 29.90 27.56
C ASP A 431 1.87 28.66 27.72
N LEU A 432 2.39 27.60 28.36
CA LEU A 432 1.76 26.29 28.50
C LEU A 432 1.30 25.97 29.92
N THR A 433 1.43 26.87 30.85
CA THR A 433 1.14 26.68 32.30
C THR A 433 -0.35 26.45 32.61
N ASP A 434 -1.26 26.95 31.78
CA ASP A 434 -2.71 26.88 31.99
C ASP A 434 -3.36 25.62 31.37
N TYR A 435 -2.57 24.68 30.88
CA TYR A 435 -3.05 23.44 30.27
C TYR A 435 -2.88 22.26 31.25
N ASP A 436 -3.88 21.36 31.26
CA ASP A 436 -3.86 20.16 32.08
C ASP A 436 -2.81 19.14 31.58
N GLU A 437 -2.58 19.13 30.26
CA GLU A 437 -1.62 18.24 29.58
C GLU A 437 -0.92 18.99 28.45
N VAL A 438 0.36 18.74 28.30
CA VAL A 438 1.20 19.28 27.22
C VAL A 438 1.74 18.14 26.36
N VAL A 439 1.60 18.25 25.04
CA VAL A 439 2.14 17.25 24.10
C VAL A 439 3.20 17.90 23.22
N MET A 440 4.43 17.45 23.36
CA MET A 440 5.56 17.83 22.52
C MET A 440 5.63 16.93 21.29
N SER A 441 5.26 17.48 20.14
CA SER A 441 5.31 16.84 18.81
C SER A 441 6.12 17.68 17.82
N THR A 442 7.15 18.35 18.30
CA THR A 442 7.99 19.34 17.63
C THR A 442 8.85 18.76 16.50
N GLY A 443 8.89 17.43 16.39
CA GLY A 443 9.47 16.75 15.24
C GLY A 443 11.00 16.70 15.25
N VAL A 444 11.61 16.95 14.07
CA VAL A 444 13.04 16.74 13.82
C VAL A 444 13.64 17.87 12.99
N VAL A 445 14.96 18.02 13.12
CA VAL A 445 15.80 18.86 12.27
C VAL A 445 16.88 18.03 11.58
N PRO A 446 17.44 18.50 10.44
CA PRO A 446 18.56 17.83 9.79
C PRO A 446 19.76 17.69 10.72
N ARG A 447 20.42 16.52 10.65
CA ARG A 447 21.70 16.32 11.33
C ARG A 447 22.82 17.01 10.56
N ALA A 448 23.69 17.76 11.23
CA ALA A 448 24.87 18.34 10.65
C ALA A 448 25.86 17.24 10.21
N LEU A 449 26.46 17.40 9.04
CA LEU A 449 27.58 16.60 8.57
C LEU A 449 28.90 17.24 9.03
N LYS A 450 29.80 16.44 9.58
CA LYS A 450 31.17 16.88 9.85
C LYS A 450 32.04 16.51 8.65
N LEU A 451 32.32 17.48 7.79
CA LEU A 451 33.13 17.33 6.59
C LEU A 451 33.81 18.67 6.30
N GLU A 452 35.06 18.64 5.89
CA GLU A 452 35.77 19.84 5.43
C GLU A 452 35.02 20.47 4.24
N GLY A 453 34.80 21.77 4.28
CA GLY A 453 34.05 22.50 3.24
C GLY A 453 32.52 22.35 3.33
N VAL A 454 31.96 21.81 4.43
CA VAL A 454 30.50 21.65 4.60
C VAL A 454 29.71 22.96 4.56
N ASN A 455 30.37 24.10 4.82
CA ASN A 455 29.79 25.45 4.72
C ASN A 455 30.01 26.10 3.35
N HIS A 456 30.52 25.36 2.37
CA HIS A 456 30.75 25.88 1.02
C HIS A 456 29.40 26.22 0.36
N PRO A 457 29.30 27.31 -0.45
CA PRO A 457 28.05 27.74 -1.11
C PRO A 457 27.37 26.68 -1.99
N LYS A 458 28.08 25.66 -2.44
CA LYS A 458 27.51 24.51 -3.17
C LYS A 458 26.68 23.57 -2.27
N VAL A 459 26.82 23.65 -0.95
CA VAL A 459 26.19 22.71 -0.01
C VAL A 459 24.79 23.20 0.33
N LEU A 460 23.83 22.28 0.20
CA LEU A 460 22.43 22.49 0.54
C LEU A 460 21.96 21.37 1.49
N GLY A 461 21.09 21.68 2.41
CA GLY A 461 20.31 20.68 3.13
C GLY A 461 19.11 20.19 2.31
N TYR A 462 18.60 19.01 2.60
CA TYR A 462 17.38 18.53 1.95
C TYR A 462 16.17 19.45 2.22
N THR A 463 16.14 20.16 3.33
CA THR A 463 15.11 21.16 3.65
C THR A 463 15.18 22.37 2.73
N ASP A 464 16.38 22.82 2.39
CA ASP A 464 16.56 23.95 1.48
C ASP A 464 16.00 23.61 0.09
N VAL A 465 16.20 22.37 -0.36
CA VAL A 465 15.71 21.87 -1.66
C VAL A 465 14.21 21.62 -1.62
N LEU A 466 13.73 20.81 -0.67
CA LEU A 466 12.34 20.33 -0.65
C LEU A 466 11.33 21.32 -0.05
N ARG A 467 11.78 22.27 0.76
CA ARG A 467 10.91 23.22 1.44
C ARG A 467 11.08 24.62 0.90
N GLU A 468 12.34 25.11 0.86
CA GLU A 468 12.64 26.51 0.50
C GLU A 468 12.82 26.69 -1.02
N ASN A 469 12.73 25.61 -1.81
CA ASN A 469 12.94 25.63 -3.29
C ASN A 469 14.28 26.23 -3.72
N ALA A 470 15.33 25.99 -2.95
CA ALA A 470 16.67 26.46 -3.32
C ALA A 470 17.05 26.01 -4.73
N PRO A 471 17.62 26.88 -5.56
CA PRO A 471 18.02 26.52 -6.90
C PRO A 471 19.12 25.45 -6.89
N VAL A 472 18.92 24.38 -7.67
CA VAL A 472 19.86 23.25 -7.79
C VAL A 472 20.34 23.15 -9.23
N GLY A 473 21.65 23.07 -9.42
CA GLY A 473 22.31 22.94 -10.73
C GLY A 473 22.06 21.58 -11.39
N LYS A 474 22.79 21.35 -12.49
CA LYS A 474 22.63 20.15 -13.31
C LYS A 474 23.37 18.93 -12.77
N ARG A 475 24.54 19.12 -12.15
CA ARG A 475 25.38 18.05 -11.59
C ARG A 475 25.27 18.07 -10.08
N VAL A 476 24.73 16.99 -9.49
CA VAL A 476 24.35 16.97 -8.08
C VAL A 476 24.87 15.72 -7.39
N ALA A 477 25.55 15.89 -6.25
CA ALA A 477 25.87 14.80 -5.34
C ALA A 477 24.92 14.82 -4.13
N ILE A 478 24.28 13.70 -3.84
CA ILE A 478 23.42 13.53 -2.66
C ILE A 478 24.15 12.63 -1.67
N ILE A 479 24.49 13.17 -0.50
CA ILE A 479 25.16 12.44 0.57
C ILE A 479 24.11 11.83 1.48
N GLY A 480 23.94 10.51 1.41
CA GLY A 480 23.00 9.73 2.21
C GLY A 480 21.88 9.10 1.38
N ALA A 481 21.91 7.77 1.26
CA ALA A 481 20.96 6.98 0.49
C ALA A 481 19.89 6.29 1.36
N GLY A 482 19.37 7.02 2.36
CA GLY A 482 18.15 6.68 3.08
C GLY A 482 16.90 7.13 2.32
N GLY A 483 15.71 7.00 2.94
CA GLY A 483 14.45 7.43 2.33
C GLY A 483 14.48 8.86 1.79
N ILE A 484 14.99 9.82 2.60
CA ILE A 484 15.10 11.23 2.19
C ILE A 484 16.03 11.41 0.98
N GLY A 485 17.16 10.69 0.93
CA GLY A 485 18.07 10.80 -0.22
C GLY A 485 17.45 10.28 -1.52
N PHE A 486 16.65 9.20 -1.43
CA PHE A 486 15.85 8.72 -2.58
C PHE A 486 14.79 9.74 -2.98
N ASP A 487 14.09 10.34 -2.02
CA ASP A 487 13.05 11.35 -2.26
C ASP A 487 13.63 12.61 -2.92
N VAL A 488 14.78 13.10 -2.45
CA VAL A 488 15.49 14.23 -3.07
C VAL A 488 15.93 13.90 -4.49
N ALA A 489 16.45 12.68 -4.73
CA ALA A 489 16.82 12.27 -6.08
C ALA A 489 15.61 12.22 -7.01
N GLU A 490 14.50 11.64 -6.58
CA GLU A 490 13.22 11.60 -7.33
C GLU A 490 12.71 13.02 -7.61
N PHE A 491 12.74 13.91 -6.61
CA PHE A 491 12.34 15.32 -6.76
C PHE A 491 13.15 16.06 -7.82
N LEU A 492 14.46 15.85 -7.83
CA LEU A 492 15.36 16.53 -8.78
C LEU A 492 15.28 15.98 -10.21
N LEU A 493 14.88 14.71 -10.37
CA LEU A 493 14.69 14.10 -11.68
C LEU A 493 13.48 14.64 -12.44
N HIS A 494 12.47 15.10 -11.72
CA HIS A 494 11.20 15.55 -12.27
C HIS A 494 11.07 17.06 -12.09
N SER A 495 11.67 17.83 -12.99
CA SER A 495 11.71 19.30 -12.93
C SER A 495 10.39 20.00 -13.31
N SER A 496 9.34 19.27 -13.69
CA SER A 496 8.06 19.86 -14.09
C SER A 496 6.97 19.62 -13.04
N GLU A 497 6.23 20.66 -12.71
CA GLU A 497 5.08 20.66 -11.78
C GLU A 497 3.86 19.85 -12.29
N LYS A 498 3.96 19.16 -13.42
CA LYS A 498 2.86 18.39 -13.99
C LYS A 498 2.80 16.99 -13.41
N LEU A 499 1.62 16.66 -12.88
CA LEU A 499 1.25 15.28 -12.52
C LEU A 499 1.51 14.34 -13.71
N GLU A 500 2.09 13.17 -13.43
CA GLU A 500 2.29 12.15 -14.45
C GLU A 500 0.93 11.63 -14.93
N THR A 501 0.65 11.76 -16.22
CA THR A 501 -0.58 11.22 -16.81
C THR A 501 -0.53 9.71 -16.84
N THR A 502 -1.71 9.06 -16.93
CA THR A 502 -1.80 7.59 -17.05
C THR A 502 -1.01 7.09 -18.24
N ASP A 503 -1.14 7.72 -19.41
CA ASP A 503 -0.44 7.31 -20.64
C ASP A 503 1.07 7.44 -20.51
N ALA A 504 1.56 8.53 -19.90
CA ALA A 504 2.99 8.72 -19.65
C ALA A 504 3.52 7.65 -18.68
N PHE A 505 2.78 7.34 -17.60
CA PHE A 505 3.12 6.28 -16.67
C PHE A 505 3.18 4.91 -17.37
N LEU A 506 2.15 4.56 -18.14
CA LEU A 506 2.06 3.28 -18.84
C LEU A 506 3.18 3.13 -19.89
N GLY A 507 3.45 4.19 -20.69
CA GLY A 507 4.55 4.22 -21.64
C GLY A 507 5.91 4.06 -20.97
N LYS A 508 6.15 4.81 -19.91
CA LYS A 508 7.37 4.81 -19.11
C LYS A 508 7.69 3.45 -18.49
N TRP A 509 6.66 2.71 -18.07
CA TRP A 509 6.82 1.38 -17.51
C TRP A 509 6.70 0.25 -18.53
N GLY A 510 6.35 0.54 -19.78
CA GLY A 510 6.25 -0.45 -20.87
C GLY A 510 4.99 -1.29 -20.81
N VAL A 511 3.87 -0.69 -20.41
CA VAL A 511 2.55 -1.31 -20.50
C VAL A 511 1.98 -1.07 -21.89
N ASP A 512 1.51 -2.13 -22.54
CA ASP A 512 0.92 -2.09 -23.88
C ASP A 512 -0.59 -1.94 -23.81
N GLU A 513 -1.10 -0.72 -23.89
CA GLU A 513 -2.54 -0.41 -23.85
C GLU A 513 -3.29 -0.95 -25.08
N ALA A 514 -2.62 -1.05 -26.22
CA ALA A 514 -3.19 -1.70 -27.38
C ALA A 514 -3.34 -3.21 -27.19
N TYR A 515 -2.62 -3.75 -26.20
CA TYR A 515 -2.55 -5.19 -25.90
C TYR A 515 -2.19 -6.03 -27.13
N ALA A 516 -1.30 -5.51 -27.96
CA ALA A 516 -0.82 -6.18 -29.18
C ALA A 516 0.13 -7.35 -28.85
N ASN A 517 0.75 -7.29 -27.66
CA ASN A 517 1.72 -8.30 -27.21
C ASN A 517 1.18 -9.11 -26.02
N PRO A 518 1.50 -10.42 -25.93
CA PRO A 518 1.14 -11.25 -24.79
C PRO A 518 1.59 -10.64 -23.45
N GLY A 519 0.74 -10.76 -22.42
CA GLY A 519 1.00 -10.19 -21.10
C GLY A 519 0.84 -8.68 -21.01
N GLY A 520 0.49 -7.98 -22.11
CA GLY A 520 0.33 -6.54 -22.15
C GLY A 520 1.63 -5.77 -21.95
N LEU A 521 2.75 -6.27 -22.50
CA LEU A 521 4.07 -5.65 -22.40
C LEU A 521 4.52 -5.06 -23.72
N LYS A 522 5.08 -3.85 -23.67
CA LYS A 522 5.85 -3.23 -24.76
C LYS A 522 7.21 -2.75 -24.27
N LYS A 523 8.07 -2.35 -25.19
CA LYS A 523 9.35 -1.73 -24.82
C LYS A 523 9.06 -0.43 -24.05
N ALA A 524 9.62 -0.33 -22.85
CA ALA A 524 9.51 0.88 -22.03
C ALA A 524 10.16 2.07 -22.72
N GLU A 525 9.57 3.24 -22.59
CA GLU A 525 10.13 4.50 -23.05
C GLU A 525 11.41 4.85 -22.29
N LYS A 526 12.29 5.62 -22.91
CA LYS A 526 13.50 6.14 -22.24
C LYS A 526 13.08 7.18 -21.20
N TRP A 527 13.63 7.05 -20.02
CA TRP A 527 13.48 8.06 -18.99
C TRP A 527 14.50 9.17 -19.24
N HIS A 528 14.03 10.38 -19.42
CA HIS A 528 14.86 11.54 -19.67
C HIS A 528 15.03 12.37 -18.39
N THR A 529 16.24 12.88 -18.19
CA THR A 529 16.54 13.84 -17.15
C THR A 529 17.58 14.84 -17.69
N ASP A 530 17.44 16.09 -17.26
CA ASP A 530 18.41 17.16 -17.58
C ASP A 530 19.51 17.26 -16.51
N ARG A 531 19.46 16.38 -15.50
CA ARG A 531 20.43 16.37 -14.39
C ARG A 531 21.24 15.09 -14.34
N GLU A 532 22.49 15.23 -13.97
CA GLU A 532 23.39 14.15 -13.60
C GLU A 532 23.45 14.07 -12.08
N ILE A 533 23.03 12.94 -11.50
CA ILE A 533 22.86 12.78 -10.06
C ILE A 533 23.70 11.61 -9.56
N TRP A 534 24.51 11.86 -8.53
CA TRP A 534 25.20 10.85 -7.73
C TRP A 534 24.48 10.69 -6.39
N LEU A 535 23.91 9.52 -6.13
CA LEU A 535 23.38 9.16 -4.84
C LEU A 535 24.42 8.30 -4.11
N LEU A 536 24.96 8.82 -3.00
CA LEU A 536 26.16 8.31 -2.37
C LEU A 536 25.88 7.74 -0.96
N GLN A 537 26.53 6.61 -0.63
CA GLN A 537 26.38 5.93 0.67
C GLN A 537 27.74 5.46 1.19
N ARG A 538 28.03 5.69 2.48
CA ARG A 538 29.25 5.16 3.16
C ARG A 538 29.21 3.65 3.35
N LYS A 539 28.02 3.09 3.67
CA LYS A 539 27.84 1.66 3.92
C LYS A 539 28.04 0.85 2.65
N SER A 540 28.63 -0.34 2.76
CA SER A 540 28.76 -1.32 1.65
C SER A 540 27.48 -2.07 1.34
N SER A 541 26.44 -1.93 2.18
CA SER A 541 25.15 -2.58 1.97
C SER A 541 24.43 -2.08 0.70
N LYS A 542 23.49 -2.88 0.21
CA LYS A 542 22.65 -2.49 -0.92
C LYS A 542 21.96 -1.15 -0.63
N MET A 543 22.05 -0.22 -1.59
CA MET A 543 21.41 1.08 -1.48
C MET A 543 19.89 0.97 -1.35
N GLY A 544 19.29 1.78 -0.48
CA GLY A 544 17.86 1.70 -0.19
C GLY A 544 17.42 0.37 0.44
N MET A 545 18.28 -0.32 1.19
CA MET A 545 17.94 -1.58 1.87
C MET A 545 16.80 -1.41 2.89
N ASN A 546 16.71 -0.25 3.53
CA ASN A 546 15.70 0.09 4.52
C ASN A 546 14.41 0.67 3.93
N LEU A 547 14.32 0.82 2.61
CA LEU A 547 13.06 1.21 1.96
C LEU A 547 11.99 0.13 2.14
N GLY A 548 10.72 0.52 1.99
CA GLY A 548 9.58 -0.39 2.10
C GLY A 548 9.79 -1.68 1.29
N LYS A 549 9.42 -2.82 1.87
CA LYS A 549 9.65 -4.14 1.26
C LYS A 549 8.97 -4.27 -0.11
N THR A 550 7.77 -3.69 -0.24
CA THR A 550 6.96 -3.78 -1.46
C THR A 550 7.20 -2.65 -2.44
N THR A 551 7.74 -1.50 -1.99
CA THR A 551 7.94 -0.31 -2.84
C THR A 551 9.41 0.01 -3.11
N GLY A 552 10.34 -0.42 -2.25
CA GLY A 552 11.76 -0.06 -2.38
C GLY A 552 12.41 -0.51 -3.69
N TRP A 553 11.91 -1.57 -4.32
CA TRP A 553 12.39 -2.00 -5.63
C TRP A 553 11.99 -1.02 -6.74
N ILE A 554 10.83 -0.34 -6.60
CA ILE A 554 10.33 0.64 -7.56
C ILE A 554 11.24 1.86 -7.55
N HIS A 555 11.50 2.45 -6.37
CA HIS A 555 12.41 3.59 -6.21
C HIS A 555 13.81 3.30 -6.78
N ARG A 556 14.39 2.13 -6.46
CA ARG A 556 15.68 1.74 -7.06
C ARG A 556 15.62 1.58 -8.57
N SER A 557 14.52 1.03 -9.10
CA SER A 557 14.34 0.86 -10.55
C SER A 557 14.17 2.21 -11.25
N SER A 558 13.39 3.11 -10.65
CA SER A 558 13.16 4.47 -11.13
C SER A 558 14.49 5.22 -11.26
N LEU A 559 15.24 5.35 -10.17
CA LEU A 559 16.53 6.05 -10.20
C LEU A 559 17.53 5.44 -11.19
N LYS A 560 17.60 4.10 -11.26
CA LYS A 560 18.47 3.41 -12.21
C LYS A 560 18.08 3.67 -13.68
N LYS A 561 16.79 3.62 -14.00
CA LYS A 561 16.27 3.90 -15.34
C LYS A 561 16.50 5.36 -15.75
N SER A 562 16.48 6.28 -14.78
CA SER A 562 16.78 7.69 -14.96
C SER A 562 18.28 8.00 -15.01
N GLY A 563 19.15 7.01 -14.93
CA GLY A 563 20.61 7.20 -15.06
C GLY A 563 21.30 7.71 -13.80
N VAL A 564 20.67 7.66 -12.62
CA VAL A 564 21.31 8.06 -11.35
C VAL A 564 22.47 7.13 -11.01
N HIS A 565 23.63 7.71 -10.74
CA HIS A 565 24.83 7.00 -10.27
C HIS A 565 24.66 6.64 -8.79
N MET A 566 24.28 5.40 -8.51
CA MET A 566 24.10 4.89 -7.14
C MET A 566 25.39 4.22 -6.65
N VAL A 567 26.17 4.90 -5.79
CA VAL A 567 27.49 4.45 -5.34
C VAL A 567 27.52 4.21 -3.83
N ASN A 568 27.90 3.01 -3.43
CA ASN A 568 28.10 2.64 -2.01
C ASN A 568 29.60 2.61 -1.65
N SER A 569 29.91 2.39 -0.37
CA SER A 569 31.29 2.33 0.15
C SER A 569 32.12 3.60 -0.11
N VAL A 570 31.46 4.76 -0.15
CA VAL A 570 32.09 6.05 -0.42
C VAL A 570 32.62 6.67 0.88
N GLU A 571 33.89 7.05 0.89
CA GLU A 571 34.48 7.93 1.91
C GLU A 571 34.44 9.37 1.39
N TYR A 572 33.89 10.30 2.16
CA TYR A 572 33.83 11.72 1.82
C TYR A 572 35.06 12.41 2.42
N LEU A 573 35.81 13.14 1.62
CA LEU A 573 37.07 13.76 2.01
C LEU A 573 36.90 15.27 2.29
N LYS A 574 36.43 16.04 1.31
CA LYS A 574 36.18 17.50 1.41
C LYS A 574 35.28 18.01 0.30
N ILE A 575 34.78 19.23 0.46
CA ILE A 575 34.05 19.97 -0.56
C ILE A 575 34.76 21.30 -0.84
N ASP A 576 34.97 21.62 -2.11
CA ASP A 576 35.58 22.89 -2.55
C ASP A 576 35.02 23.35 -3.90
N ASN A 577 35.69 24.33 -4.53
CA ASN A 577 35.26 24.86 -5.82
C ASN A 577 35.27 23.81 -6.94
N GLU A 578 36.12 22.80 -6.88
CA GLU A 578 36.21 21.74 -7.89
C GLU A 578 35.01 20.76 -7.76
N GLY A 579 34.52 20.54 -6.54
CA GLY A 579 33.37 19.66 -6.31
C GLY A 579 33.41 18.93 -4.97
N LEU A 580 32.89 17.69 -4.95
CA LEU A 580 32.94 16.78 -3.83
C LEU A 580 34.11 15.78 -4.03
N HIS A 581 35.11 15.86 -3.16
CA HIS A 581 36.22 14.91 -3.14
C HIS A 581 35.82 13.66 -2.39
N VAL A 582 35.98 12.51 -3.01
CA VAL A 582 35.61 11.20 -2.46
C VAL A 582 36.73 10.18 -2.65
N ARG A 583 36.70 9.11 -1.84
CA ARG A 583 37.49 7.90 -2.08
C ARG A 583 36.53 6.74 -2.32
N ILE A 584 36.62 6.11 -3.49
CA ILE A 584 35.79 4.97 -3.91
C ILE A 584 36.74 3.83 -4.26
N GLU A 585 36.54 2.66 -3.66
CA GLU A 585 37.42 1.49 -3.85
C GLU A 585 38.91 1.80 -3.68
N GLY A 586 39.24 2.71 -2.73
CA GLY A 586 40.61 3.12 -2.42
C GLY A 586 41.21 4.18 -3.36
N LYS A 587 40.50 4.60 -4.40
CA LYS A 587 40.92 5.65 -5.33
C LYS A 587 40.27 6.97 -4.98
N GLU A 588 41.05 8.03 -4.93
CA GLU A 588 40.54 9.38 -4.75
C GLU A 588 40.11 9.96 -6.11
N GLU A 589 38.94 10.56 -6.12
CA GLU A 589 38.40 11.26 -7.27
C GLU A 589 37.59 12.49 -6.86
N VAL A 590 37.42 13.41 -7.76
CA VAL A 590 36.60 14.61 -7.60
C VAL A 590 35.35 14.45 -8.45
N LEU A 591 34.17 14.51 -7.78
CA LEU A 591 32.90 14.64 -8.48
C LEU A 591 32.66 16.12 -8.78
N PRO A 592 32.71 16.55 -10.05
CA PRO A 592 32.65 17.96 -10.41
C PRO A 592 31.21 18.46 -10.41
N VAL A 593 30.62 18.56 -9.19
CA VAL A 593 29.21 18.88 -9.00
C VAL A 593 28.96 20.37 -8.79
N ASP A 594 27.77 20.81 -9.19
CA ASP A 594 27.27 22.15 -8.97
C ASP A 594 26.75 22.31 -7.54
N ASN A 595 26.09 21.22 -6.99
CA ASN A 595 25.61 21.19 -5.62
C ASN A 595 25.89 19.85 -4.93
N VAL A 596 26.06 19.92 -3.61
CA VAL A 596 26.10 18.77 -2.69
C VAL A 596 24.94 18.86 -1.73
N ILE A 597 24.03 17.86 -1.74
CA ILE A 597 22.84 17.86 -0.89
C ILE A 597 23.02 16.89 0.27
N ILE A 598 22.84 17.37 1.50
CA ILE A 598 23.06 16.60 2.73
C ILE A 598 21.78 15.92 3.19
N CYS A 599 21.79 14.57 3.22
CA CYS A 599 20.69 13.70 3.64
C CYS A 599 21.13 12.67 4.68
N VAL A 600 21.95 13.06 5.68
CA VAL A 600 22.63 12.14 6.59
C VAL A 600 21.88 11.80 7.89
N GLY A 601 20.59 12.05 7.92
CA GLY A 601 19.70 11.75 9.06
C GLY A 601 19.21 13.00 9.78
N GLN A 602 18.60 12.78 10.93
CA GLN A 602 17.83 13.81 11.66
C GLN A 602 18.11 13.74 13.15
N LEU A 603 17.81 14.82 13.87
CA LEU A 603 17.84 14.95 15.32
C LEU A 603 16.48 15.35 15.85
N SER A 604 16.08 14.82 17.00
CA SER A 604 14.85 15.20 17.70
C SER A 604 14.91 16.63 18.20
N VAL A 605 13.83 17.38 18.07
CA VAL A 605 13.66 18.72 18.62
C VAL A 605 12.97 18.61 19.98
N ARG A 606 13.69 18.97 21.05
CA ARG A 606 13.24 18.89 22.45
C ARG A 606 13.55 20.14 23.25
N GLU A 607 13.51 21.29 22.62
CA GLU A 607 13.92 22.56 23.22
C GLU A 607 13.11 22.91 24.49
N LEU A 608 11.82 22.54 24.54
CA LEU A 608 10.93 22.83 25.68
C LEU A 608 11.04 21.83 26.84
N GLU A 609 11.75 20.70 26.67
CA GLU A 609 11.72 19.56 27.62
C GLU A 609 12.22 19.97 29.01
N GLN A 610 13.34 20.69 29.09
CA GLN A 610 13.93 21.07 30.38
C GLN A 610 13.10 22.11 31.12
N ASP A 611 12.55 23.08 30.41
CA ASP A 611 11.71 24.13 31.00
C ASP A 611 10.37 23.57 31.50
N LEU A 612 9.77 22.62 30.76
CA LEU A 612 8.55 21.91 31.19
C LEU A 612 8.79 21.04 32.42
N LEU A 613 9.96 20.36 32.50
CA LEU A 613 10.37 19.62 33.68
C LEU A 613 10.53 20.54 34.90
N ALA A 614 11.11 21.72 34.72
CA ALA A 614 11.30 22.70 35.80
C ALA A 614 9.98 23.31 36.32
N GLN A 615 8.93 23.29 35.50
CA GLN A 615 7.59 23.78 35.88
C GLN A 615 6.68 22.70 36.48
N GLU A 616 7.17 21.44 36.61
CA GLU A 616 6.41 20.28 37.07
C GLU A 616 5.13 19.99 36.25
N ASN A 617 5.10 20.45 34.98
CA ASN A 617 3.96 20.23 34.09
C ASN A 617 3.86 18.76 33.67
N SER A 618 2.63 18.24 33.60
CA SER A 618 2.39 16.96 32.94
C SER A 618 2.62 17.10 31.43
N PHE A 619 3.63 16.42 30.88
CA PHE A 619 3.89 16.48 29.45
C PHE A 619 4.26 15.14 28.84
N HIS A 620 4.03 15.03 27.55
CA HIS A 620 4.28 13.84 26.73
C HIS A 620 5.10 14.20 25.50
N ILE A 621 5.97 13.27 25.07
CA ILE A 621 6.78 13.47 23.87
C ILE A 621 6.39 12.38 22.85
N ILE A 622 6.05 12.80 21.61
CA ILE A 622 5.62 11.89 20.53
C ILE A 622 6.28 12.22 19.18
N GLY A 623 6.21 11.26 18.27
CA GLY A 623 6.68 11.43 16.90
C GLY A 623 8.19 11.58 16.78
N GLY A 624 8.64 12.54 15.98
CA GLY A 624 10.05 12.82 15.75
C GLY A 624 10.76 13.40 16.98
N ALA A 625 10.05 14.10 17.85
CA ALA A 625 10.56 14.62 19.11
C ALA A 625 10.92 13.48 20.07
N ASP A 626 10.15 12.38 20.09
CA ASP A 626 10.46 11.17 20.85
C ASP A 626 11.67 10.46 20.26
N GLN A 627 11.64 10.14 18.97
CA GLN A 627 12.71 9.41 18.31
C GLN A 627 12.89 9.87 16.86
N ALA A 628 14.07 10.40 16.53
CA ALA A 628 14.42 10.84 15.17
C ALA A 628 14.82 9.69 14.25
N GLY A 629 15.34 8.57 14.79
CA GLY A 629 15.80 7.42 14.00
C GLY A 629 14.66 6.70 13.32
N GLU A 630 14.83 6.36 12.02
CA GLU A 630 13.81 5.68 11.19
C GLU A 630 12.43 6.35 11.33
N LEU A 631 12.42 7.69 11.30
CA LEU A 631 11.19 8.46 11.38
C LEU A 631 10.32 8.14 10.17
N ASP A 632 9.12 7.60 10.43
CA ASP A 632 8.06 7.43 9.45
C ASP A 632 6.72 7.98 9.96
N ALA A 633 5.86 8.37 9.03
CA ALA A 633 4.54 8.90 9.37
C ALA A 633 3.66 7.86 10.06
N LYS A 634 3.86 6.57 9.80
CA LYS A 634 3.12 5.48 10.45
C LYS A 634 3.30 5.53 11.96
N ARG A 635 4.56 5.57 12.46
CA ARG A 635 4.85 5.63 13.89
C ARG A 635 4.35 6.95 14.49
N ALA A 636 4.56 8.06 13.78
CA ALA A 636 4.14 9.38 14.25
C ALA A 636 2.61 9.46 14.44
N ILE A 637 1.83 9.02 13.47
CA ILE A 637 0.36 9.01 13.53
C ILE A 637 -0.12 8.03 14.61
N GLU A 638 0.49 6.85 14.71
CA GLU A 638 0.15 5.83 15.70
C GLU A 638 0.38 6.34 17.12
N GLN A 639 1.53 6.97 17.42
CA GLN A 639 1.81 7.55 18.72
C GLN A 639 0.81 8.67 19.08
N GLY A 640 0.49 9.54 18.12
CA GLY A 640 -0.50 10.59 18.32
C GLY A 640 -1.88 10.05 18.62
N MET A 641 -2.37 9.09 17.85
CA MET A 641 -3.67 8.46 18.09
C MET A 641 -3.71 7.75 19.45
N LYS A 642 -2.68 6.96 19.78
CA LYS A 642 -2.59 6.24 21.06
C LYS A 642 -2.62 7.17 22.26
N LEU A 643 -1.90 8.28 22.18
CA LEU A 643 -1.87 9.26 23.25
C LEU A 643 -3.21 9.98 23.36
N GLY A 644 -3.76 10.51 22.27
CA GLY A 644 -5.07 11.17 22.27
C GLY A 644 -6.22 10.28 22.75
N ALA A 645 -6.12 8.95 22.52
CA ALA A 645 -7.10 7.99 23.02
C ALA A 645 -6.99 7.70 24.54
N LYS A 646 -5.87 8.06 25.19
CA LYS A 646 -5.62 7.81 26.63
C LYS A 646 -6.09 8.98 27.52
N PHE A 647 -6.09 10.22 27.03
CA PHE A 647 -6.56 11.36 27.80
C PHE A 647 -8.04 11.20 28.17
#